data_709d396aa1992252fde085381b7ec6b1
#
_entry.id   709d396aa1992252fde085381b7ec6b1
#
_cell.length_a   1.000
_cell.length_b   1.000
_cell.length_c   1.000
_cell.angle_alpha   90.00
_cell.angle_beta   90.00
_cell.angle_gamma   90.00
#
_symmetry.space_group_name_H-M   'P 1'
#
loop_
_entity.id
_entity.type
_entity.pdbx_description
1 polymer ?
#
loop_
_entity_poly.entity_id
_entity_poly.type
_entity_poly.pdbx_seq_one_letter_code
_entity_poly.pdbx_strand_id
1 'polypeptide(L)'
;VSSPRRRVLVALLATILATLTVPGLPAHAADKNPQLSVSIQSLSPSRLGPGSTVTMTGTVTNHNGHAWTNVQAYLVIPAVPFTTRSQVEDAIDNGDAYTGVRVVDAGTFDDLGDLAPKQTRRFSVKVPYDQLHISGAEGVYPVGVQILGTDTGGERSNDAIARATTFLPLVSGGHQRVAASVVWPFLMPNRRGYNGDYVDTTGLLRDVSAGGQLRNLLDLASSTSDKASTALIDPALLVGVDDLIRGHRVPEGVKLTPEQKAEAQRFLDDLLAFARRQGSWVLGFDRPDVLALSNNPDLETPLKTAIDRATDAALTKFQLYGREVSWPSMHGVTSSLLRDLRGSGDSPVIVTSDALPSWDRRLGSVVQYVTPNGPMPLLVTDVLDAGVPGQDSVVTLRQRILSEAALATLQREIDPKSRADAITMVDPRWNPGPQWAAGRLSAAFEAPFTSPTSLESMLTRPLTSYSGKVAAATDRPLSRAQLKAAARIVASGSALSSVIPQSDEVDDALAQDVASVLGIRWRESPGTGTAIAKKLAGEAGAELRKITIKAPSSVTLSSSKGGFPITIRNDTGEAIRVGVTFDSSNPALTVPDVKPIDIGAGERHTLTVDIDLGRQNATSLTAHLKSTDGKTIGQPADPFNVRSSKIGVVLWVAMGLAALLVLAALVRRFSRRRRRTRVASERPADDDD
;
A
#
# COMPACT_ATOMS: atom_id res chain seq x y z
N VAL A 1 43.50 23.56 -45.21
CA VAL A 1 43.72 22.81 -46.48
C VAL A 1 43.66 21.33 -46.13
N SER A 2 42.49 20.72 -46.25
CA SER A 2 42.24 19.28 -45.95
C SER A 2 42.55 18.46 -47.20
N SER A 3 43.48 17.53 -47.09
CA SER A 3 43.95 16.69 -48.19
C SER A 3 42.85 15.75 -48.70
N PRO A 4 42.75 15.48 -50.00
CA PRO A 4 41.71 14.64 -50.61
C PRO A 4 41.76 13.17 -50.18
N ARG A 5 42.86 12.70 -49.59
CA ARG A 5 43.03 11.31 -49.11
C ARG A 5 42.16 10.94 -47.91
N ARG A 6 41.77 11.91 -47.07
CA ARG A 6 40.86 11.65 -45.94
C ARG A 6 39.39 11.44 -46.34
N ARG A 7 38.95 12.04 -47.47
CA ARG A 7 37.56 11.89 -47.95
C ARG A 7 37.32 10.52 -48.62
N VAL A 8 38.34 9.91 -49.22
CA VAL A 8 38.24 8.56 -49.83
C VAL A 8 38.21 7.48 -48.74
N LEU A 9 38.95 7.64 -47.64
CA LEU A 9 38.92 6.66 -46.54
C LEU A 9 37.59 6.66 -45.77
N VAL A 10 36.96 7.83 -45.59
CA VAL A 10 35.63 7.93 -44.92
C VAL A 10 34.53 7.39 -45.82
N ALA A 11 34.62 7.56 -47.15
CA ALA A 11 33.67 6.98 -48.10
C ALA A 11 33.80 5.46 -48.18
N LEU A 12 35.02 4.87 -48.08
CA LEU A 12 35.20 3.42 -48.06
C LEU A 12 34.76 2.78 -46.75
N LEU A 13 34.94 3.44 -45.59
CA LEU A 13 34.41 2.95 -44.30
C LEU A 13 32.87 3.02 -44.26
N ALA A 14 32.27 4.05 -44.85
CA ALA A 14 30.81 4.15 -44.92
C ALA A 14 30.19 3.06 -45.83
N THR A 15 30.89 2.65 -46.90
CA THR A 15 30.42 1.59 -47.80
C THR A 15 30.60 0.19 -47.20
N ILE A 16 31.62 -0.03 -46.38
CA ILE A 16 31.83 -1.31 -45.68
C ILE A 16 30.83 -1.47 -44.51
N LEU A 17 30.42 -0.37 -43.86
CA LEU A 17 29.38 -0.42 -42.81
C LEU A 17 27.97 -0.63 -43.37
N ALA A 18 27.71 -0.28 -44.62
CA ALA A 18 26.41 -0.45 -45.29
C ALA A 18 26.16 -1.88 -45.83
N THR A 19 27.19 -2.74 -45.91
CA THR A 19 27.06 -4.11 -46.43
C THR A 19 26.98 -5.18 -45.30
N LEU A 20 27.03 -4.78 -44.03
CA LEU A 20 26.83 -5.69 -42.88
C LEU A 20 25.48 -5.59 -42.22
N THR A 21 24.50 -4.88 -42.80
CA THR A 21 23.13 -5.05 -42.44
C THR A 21 22.61 -6.33 -43.10
N VAL A 22 22.84 -7.46 -42.47
CA VAL A 22 21.98 -8.64 -42.64
C VAL A 22 20.56 -8.15 -42.43
N PRO A 23 19.63 -8.29 -43.39
CA PRO A 23 18.22 -8.05 -43.11
C PRO A 23 17.87 -9.04 -42.00
N GLY A 24 17.75 -8.56 -40.77
CA GLY A 24 17.10 -9.32 -39.72
C GLY A 24 15.76 -9.75 -40.31
N LEU A 25 15.52 -11.03 -40.29
CA LEU A 25 14.17 -11.57 -40.50
C LEU A 25 13.25 -10.69 -39.65
N PRO A 26 12.13 -10.20 -40.20
CA PRO A 26 11.20 -9.41 -39.37
C PRO A 26 10.83 -10.28 -38.20
N ALA A 27 11.26 -9.86 -37.00
CA ALA A 27 10.61 -10.34 -35.79
C ALA A 27 9.14 -9.97 -36.00
N HIS A 28 8.28 -10.96 -36.16
CA HIS A 28 6.85 -10.76 -36.19
C HIS A 28 6.50 -10.24 -34.81
N ALA A 29 6.42 -8.92 -34.70
CA ALA A 29 5.78 -8.29 -33.57
C ALA A 29 4.37 -8.90 -33.52
N ALA A 30 4.02 -9.53 -32.40
CA ALA A 30 2.69 -10.04 -32.16
C ALA A 30 1.68 -8.97 -32.61
N ASP A 31 0.84 -9.32 -33.55
CA ASP A 31 -0.07 -8.36 -34.19
C ASP A 31 -0.96 -7.79 -33.10
N LYS A 32 -0.87 -6.48 -32.85
CA LYS A 32 -1.65 -5.81 -31.78
C LYS A 32 -3.17 -5.93 -31.98
N ASN A 33 -3.60 -6.47 -33.11
CA ASN A 33 -4.98 -6.81 -33.45
C ASN A 33 -5.01 -8.19 -34.15
N PRO A 34 -5.03 -9.31 -33.40
CA PRO A 34 -5.08 -10.62 -34.01
C PRO A 34 -6.36 -10.77 -34.83
N GLN A 35 -6.23 -11.32 -36.04
CA GLN A 35 -7.37 -11.54 -36.91
C GLN A 35 -8.41 -12.49 -36.30
N LEU A 36 -7.93 -13.57 -35.70
CA LEU A 36 -8.70 -14.46 -34.84
C LEU A 36 -8.01 -14.54 -33.46
N SER A 37 -8.79 -14.68 -32.41
CA SER A 37 -8.27 -15.09 -31.11
C SER A 37 -8.81 -16.43 -30.69
N VAL A 38 -8.00 -17.21 -29.97
CA VAL A 38 -8.39 -18.50 -29.43
C VAL A 38 -8.07 -18.58 -27.95
N SER A 39 -8.98 -19.15 -27.15
CA SER A 39 -8.82 -19.33 -25.70
C SER A 39 -9.14 -20.76 -25.32
N ILE A 40 -8.29 -21.39 -24.49
CA ILE A 40 -8.49 -22.72 -23.93
C ILE A 40 -9.25 -22.56 -22.61
N GLN A 41 -10.48 -23.10 -22.55
CA GLN A 41 -11.37 -23.02 -21.39
C GLN A 41 -11.32 -24.28 -20.52
N SER A 42 -11.10 -25.45 -21.12
CA SER A 42 -10.91 -26.69 -20.37
C SER A 42 -9.89 -27.60 -21.04
N LEU A 43 -9.23 -28.41 -20.24
CA LEU A 43 -8.28 -29.43 -20.65
C LEU A 43 -8.40 -30.64 -19.72
N SER A 44 -8.63 -31.81 -20.26
CA SER A 44 -8.74 -33.07 -19.53
C SER A 44 -8.06 -34.19 -20.35
N PRO A 45 -7.29 -35.06 -19.68
CA PRO A 45 -6.91 -35.01 -18.26
C PRO A 45 -5.96 -33.87 -17.99
N SER A 46 -5.71 -33.57 -16.71
CA SER A 46 -4.73 -32.54 -16.28
C SER A 46 -3.27 -32.98 -16.46
N ARG A 47 -3.03 -34.27 -16.70
CA ARG A 47 -1.73 -34.92 -16.98
C ARG A 47 -1.89 -36.05 -17.96
N LEU A 48 -0.87 -36.28 -18.73
CA LEU A 48 -0.86 -37.41 -19.69
C LEU A 48 -0.71 -38.76 -18.97
N GLY A 49 -1.26 -39.79 -19.57
CA GLY A 49 -1.08 -41.15 -19.12
C GLY A 49 -1.58 -42.12 -20.21
N PRO A 50 -0.99 -43.34 -20.31
CA PRO A 50 -1.40 -44.36 -21.26
C PRO A 50 -2.91 -44.65 -21.16
N GLY A 51 -3.57 -44.79 -22.30
CA GLY A 51 -5.01 -45.05 -22.39
C GLY A 51 -5.93 -43.84 -22.11
N SER A 52 -5.38 -42.65 -21.83
CA SER A 52 -6.18 -41.44 -21.69
C SER A 52 -6.59 -40.85 -23.03
N THR A 53 -7.64 -40.03 -23.04
CA THR A 53 -8.02 -39.21 -24.21
C THR A 53 -7.89 -37.75 -23.83
N VAL A 54 -7.01 -37.02 -24.50
CA VAL A 54 -6.89 -35.57 -24.35
C VAL A 54 -8.10 -34.90 -24.97
N THR A 55 -8.86 -34.19 -24.15
CA THR A 55 -9.98 -33.35 -24.55
C THR A 55 -9.67 -31.89 -24.24
N MET A 56 -9.62 -31.06 -25.27
CA MET A 56 -9.39 -29.62 -25.13
C MET A 56 -10.60 -28.87 -25.70
N THR A 57 -11.19 -27.99 -24.86
CA THR A 57 -12.31 -27.15 -25.31
C THR A 57 -11.99 -25.67 -25.10
N GLY A 58 -12.58 -24.84 -25.92
CA GLY A 58 -12.38 -23.42 -25.84
C GLY A 58 -13.24 -22.63 -26.83
N THR A 59 -12.82 -21.40 -27.11
CA THR A 59 -13.51 -20.51 -28.04
C THR A 59 -12.56 -19.93 -29.09
N VAL A 60 -13.07 -19.71 -30.25
CA VAL A 60 -12.43 -18.92 -31.32
C VAL A 60 -13.31 -17.73 -31.64
N THR A 61 -12.70 -16.53 -31.65
CA THR A 61 -13.40 -15.28 -31.94
C THR A 61 -12.81 -14.61 -33.16
N ASN A 62 -13.66 -14.23 -34.12
CA ASN A 62 -13.27 -13.46 -35.30
C ASN A 62 -13.31 -11.95 -34.96
N HIS A 63 -12.16 -11.29 -35.01
CA HIS A 63 -12.05 -9.83 -34.78
C HIS A 63 -12.12 -9.01 -36.07
N ASN A 64 -12.09 -9.69 -37.22
CA ASN A 64 -12.13 -9.03 -38.53
C ASN A 64 -13.52 -8.50 -38.91
N GLY A 65 -13.52 -7.67 -39.93
CA GLY A 65 -14.76 -7.21 -40.63
C GLY A 65 -15.25 -8.16 -41.70
N HIS A 66 -14.54 -9.25 -41.99
CA HIS A 66 -14.89 -10.28 -42.98
C HIS A 66 -15.01 -11.66 -42.31
N ALA A 67 -15.69 -12.56 -43.00
CA ALA A 67 -15.84 -13.95 -42.56
C ALA A 67 -14.60 -14.77 -42.89
N TRP A 68 -14.32 -15.74 -42.04
CA TRP A 68 -13.40 -16.85 -42.34
C TRP A 68 -14.21 -18.08 -42.68
N THR A 69 -13.78 -18.83 -43.71
CA THR A 69 -14.45 -20.07 -44.14
C THR A 69 -13.58 -21.29 -43.84
N ASN A 70 -14.22 -22.46 -43.74
CA ASN A 70 -13.55 -23.73 -43.42
C ASN A 70 -12.63 -23.63 -42.19
N VAL A 71 -13.11 -23.00 -41.12
CA VAL A 71 -12.34 -22.84 -39.88
C VAL A 71 -12.26 -24.16 -39.13
N GLN A 72 -11.05 -24.61 -38.82
CA GLN A 72 -10.79 -25.88 -38.14
C GLN A 72 -9.83 -25.67 -36.96
N ALA A 73 -10.05 -26.43 -35.89
CA ALA A 73 -9.22 -26.45 -34.69
C ALA A 73 -8.46 -27.76 -34.58
N TYR A 74 -7.14 -27.70 -34.52
CA TYR A 74 -6.24 -28.87 -34.44
C TYR A 74 -5.48 -28.85 -33.13
N LEU A 75 -5.37 -29.99 -32.44
CA LEU A 75 -4.42 -30.17 -31.36
C LEU A 75 -3.00 -30.20 -31.88
N VAL A 76 -2.08 -29.56 -31.19
CA VAL A 76 -0.64 -29.52 -31.53
C VAL A 76 0.15 -30.00 -30.32
N ILE A 77 1.10 -30.92 -30.54
CA ILE A 77 1.95 -31.45 -29.51
C ILE A 77 3.30 -31.89 -30.10
N PRO A 78 4.47 -31.71 -29.44
CA PRO A 78 5.74 -32.27 -29.94
C PRO A 78 5.87 -33.74 -29.59
N ALA A 79 6.69 -34.44 -30.31
CA ALA A 79 7.00 -35.86 -30.03
C ALA A 79 7.81 -36.05 -28.73
N VAL A 80 8.60 -35.07 -28.32
CA VAL A 80 9.50 -35.11 -27.15
C VAL A 80 9.08 -34.08 -26.13
N PRO A 81 9.09 -34.39 -24.80
CA PRO A 81 8.73 -33.44 -23.77
C PRO A 81 9.87 -32.46 -23.49
N PHE A 82 9.53 -31.34 -22.83
CA PHE A 82 10.46 -30.49 -22.14
C PHE A 82 10.90 -31.16 -20.83
N THR A 83 12.19 -31.05 -20.52
CA THR A 83 12.78 -31.60 -19.28
C THR A 83 13.40 -30.52 -18.40
N THR A 84 13.43 -29.30 -18.90
CA THR A 84 13.95 -28.14 -18.17
C THR A 84 12.92 -27.02 -18.10
N ARG A 85 13.03 -26.20 -17.06
CA ARG A 85 12.17 -25.04 -16.89
C ARG A 85 12.39 -23.98 -17.98
N SER A 86 13.64 -23.74 -18.38
CA SER A 86 13.94 -22.77 -19.43
C SER A 86 13.19 -23.09 -20.73
N GLN A 87 13.05 -24.38 -21.10
CA GLN A 87 12.25 -24.76 -22.25
C GLN A 87 10.77 -24.39 -22.09
N VAL A 88 10.22 -24.52 -20.87
CA VAL A 88 8.83 -24.13 -20.59
C VAL A 88 8.68 -22.61 -20.61
N GLU A 89 9.62 -21.85 -20.03
CA GLU A 89 9.64 -20.40 -20.05
C GLU A 89 9.80 -19.86 -21.47
N ASP A 90 10.75 -20.39 -22.25
CA ASP A 90 10.93 -20.03 -23.65
C ASP A 90 9.66 -20.27 -24.49
N ALA A 91 8.92 -21.34 -24.21
CA ALA A 91 7.65 -21.61 -24.90
C ALA A 91 6.51 -20.68 -24.44
N ILE A 92 6.57 -20.15 -23.24
CA ILE A 92 5.63 -19.14 -22.74
C ILE A 92 5.93 -17.79 -23.39
N ASP A 93 7.20 -17.38 -23.38
CA ASP A 93 7.63 -16.05 -23.86
C ASP A 93 7.56 -15.96 -25.38
N ASN A 94 7.79 -17.07 -26.08
CA ASN A 94 7.83 -17.16 -27.55
C ASN A 94 6.76 -18.13 -28.07
N GLY A 95 5.52 -18.00 -27.59
CA GLY A 95 4.41 -18.89 -27.94
C GLY A 95 4.18 -19.08 -29.47
N ASP A 96 4.52 -18.08 -30.27
CA ASP A 96 4.43 -18.13 -31.72
C ASP A 96 5.59 -18.91 -32.38
N ALA A 97 6.73 -19.02 -31.74
CA ALA A 97 7.87 -19.81 -32.21
C ALA A 97 7.72 -21.29 -31.88
N TYR A 98 6.76 -21.66 -31.01
CA TYR A 98 6.53 -23.05 -30.67
C TYR A 98 5.84 -23.80 -31.83
N THR A 99 6.54 -24.73 -32.44
CA THR A 99 6.08 -25.57 -33.56
C THR A 99 6.00 -27.03 -33.11
N GLY A 100 4.87 -27.41 -32.51
CA GLY A 100 4.55 -28.84 -32.37
C GLY A 100 3.98 -29.40 -33.65
N VAL A 101 3.78 -30.70 -33.70
CA VAL A 101 3.14 -31.39 -34.83
C VAL A 101 1.63 -31.38 -34.64
N ARG A 102 0.89 -30.99 -35.67
CA ARG A 102 -0.58 -31.08 -35.67
C ARG A 102 -1.01 -32.54 -35.70
N VAL A 103 -1.94 -32.90 -34.87
CA VAL A 103 -2.61 -34.19 -34.94
C VAL A 103 -3.73 -34.07 -35.99
N VAL A 104 -3.60 -34.83 -37.05
CA VAL A 104 -4.49 -34.74 -38.26
C VAL A 104 -5.29 -36.01 -38.49
N ASP A 105 -5.19 -36.99 -37.61
CA ASP A 105 -5.94 -38.24 -37.74
C ASP A 105 -7.46 -37.97 -37.78
N ALA A 106 -8.19 -38.82 -38.47
CA ALA A 106 -9.62 -38.64 -38.62
C ALA A 106 -10.34 -38.64 -37.26
N GLY A 107 -11.10 -37.60 -37.00
CA GLY A 107 -11.83 -37.40 -35.74
C GLY A 107 -11.03 -36.74 -34.58
N THR A 108 -9.77 -36.33 -34.85
CA THR A 108 -8.92 -35.68 -33.85
C THR A 108 -8.90 -34.15 -33.94
N PHE A 109 -9.61 -33.56 -34.85
CA PHE A 109 -9.77 -32.11 -35.02
C PHE A 109 -11.26 -31.74 -35.05
N ASP A 110 -11.56 -30.48 -34.84
CA ASP A 110 -12.93 -29.96 -34.84
C ASP A 110 -13.15 -29.05 -36.06
N ASP A 111 -14.20 -29.31 -36.83
CA ASP A 111 -14.62 -28.49 -37.98
C ASP A 111 -15.66 -27.46 -37.48
N LEU A 112 -15.24 -26.21 -37.45
CA LEU A 112 -16.08 -25.10 -36.97
C LEU A 112 -16.91 -24.50 -38.14
N GLY A 113 -16.65 -24.88 -39.38
CA GLY A 113 -17.28 -24.28 -40.53
C GLY A 113 -16.93 -22.80 -40.71
N ASP A 114 -17.89 -22.00 -41.11
CA ASP A 114 -17.68 -20.57 -41.36
C ASP A 114 -17.85 -19.74 -40.07
N LEU A 115 -16.97 -18.76 -39.90
CA LEU A 115 -16.95 -17.85 -38.75
C LEU A 115 -17.20 -16.41 -39.21
N ALA A 116 -18.41 -15.92 -39.03
CA ALA A 116 -18.83 -14.58 -39.43
C ALA A 116 -18.03 -13.48 -38.72
N PRO A 117 -18.02 -12.23 -39.20
CA PRO A 117 -17.42 -11.09 -38.51
C PRO A 117 -17.92 -10.96 -37.06
N LYS A 118 -17.01 -10.76 -36.11
CA LYS A 118 -17.30 -10.59 -34.66
C LYS A 118 -17.96 -11.81 -34.00
N GLN A 119 -18.08 -12.94 -34.71
CA GLN A 119 -18.64 -14.18 -34.17
C GLN A 119 -17.62 -14.90 -33.28
N THR A 120 -18.12 -15.51 -32.20
CA THR A 120 -17.40 -16.45 -31.36
C THR A 120 -18.00 -17.83 -31.49
N ARG A 121 -17.18 -18.88 -31.72
CA ARG A 121 -17.59 -20.29 -31.73
C ARG A 121 -16.80 -21.10 -30.72
N ARG A 122 -17.42 -22.15 -30.20
CA ARG A 122 -16.75 -23.11 -29.32
C ARG A 122 -16.12 -24.21 -30.18
N PHE A 123 -14.95 -24.69 -29.74
CA PHE A 123 -14.32 -25.87 -30.26
C PHE A 123 -14.19 -26.97 -29.22
N SER A 124 -14.11 -28.23 -29.65
CA SER A 124 -13.89 -29.40 -28.83
C SER A 124 -13.03 -30.42 -29.56
N VAL A 125 -11.75 -30.45 -29.27
CA VAL A 125 -10.78 -31.39 -29.87
C VAL A 125 -10.58 -32.58 -28.92
N LYS A 126 -10.63 -33.80 -29.45
CA LYS A 126 -10.44 -35.05 -28.69
C LYS A 126 -9.41 -35.91 -29.36
N VAL A 127 -8.34 -36.24 -28.66
CA VAL A 127 -7.23 -37.05 -29.21
C VAL A 127 -6.88 -38.17 -28.21
N PRO A 128 -7.06 -39.46 -28.60
CA PRO A 128 -6.58 -40.58 -27.81
C PRO A 128 -5.05 -40.57 -27.67
N TYR A 129 -4.56 -41.09 -26.55
CA TYR A 129 -3.12 -41.06 -26.20
C TYR A 129 -2.23 -41.69 -27.31
N ASP A 130 -2.65 -42.80 -27.92
CA ASP A 130 -1.96 -43.49 -28.99
C ASP A 130 -1.88 -42.69 -30.31
N GLN A 131 -2.80 -41.74 -30.50
CA GLN A 131 -2.81 -40.86 -31.68
C GLN A 131 -2.06 -39.53 -31.42
N LEU A 132 -1.52 -39.31 -30.22
CA LEU A 132 -0.69 -38.14 -29.96
C LEU A 132 0.70 -38.22 -30.60
N HIS A 133 1.12 -39.43 -31.00
CA HIS A 133 2.44 -39.70 -31.64
C HIS A 133 3.63 -39.17 -30.82
N ILE A 134 3.53 -39.23 -29.50
CA ILE A 134 4.56 -38.78 -28.56
C ILE A 134 5.50 -39.93 -28.16
N SER A 135 6.72 -39.62 -27.74
CA SER A 135 7.72 -40.61 -27.31
C SER A 135 7.33 -41.38 -26.05
N GLY A 136 6.41 -40.85 -25.23
CA GLY A 136 6.07 -41.42 -23.93
C GLY A 136 7.12 -41.18 -22.84
N ALA A 137 8.17 -40.39 -23.12
CA ALA A 137 9.17 -40.02 -22.13
C ALA A 137 8.56 -39.06 -21.07
N GLU A 138 9.04 -39.18 -19.83
CA GLU A 138 8.60 -38.28 -18.75
C GLU A 138 9.10 -36.86 -18.98
N GLY A 139 8.26 -35.91 -18.65
CA GLY A 139 8.52 -34.50 -18.84
C GLY A 139 7.24 -33.68 -18.98
N VAL A 140 7.36 -32.50 -19.53
CA VAL A 140 6.27 -31.59 -19.80
C VAL A 140 6.08 -31.42 -21.29
N TYR A 141 4.97 -31.89 -21.81
CA TYR A 141 4.61 -31.73 -23.22
C TYR A 141 3.87 -30.40 -23.38
N PRO A 142 4.41 -29.42 -24.12
CA PRO A 142 3.62 -28.27 -24.52
C PRO A 142 2.52 -28.78 -25.49
N VAL A 143 1.28 -28.42 -25.17
CA VAL A 143 0.11 -28.80 -25.95
C VAL A 143 -0.70 -27.56 -26.27
N GLY A 144 -1.19 -27.47 -27.49
CA GLY A 144 -1.95 -26.30 -27.88
C GLY A 144 -3.04 -26.61 -28.88
N VAL A 145 -3.75 -25.57 -29.26
CA VAL A 145 -4.70 -25.57 -30.36
C VAL A 145 -4.23 -24.59 -31.44
N GLN A 146 -4.24 -25.03 -32.68
CA GLN A 146 -4.01 -24.20 -33.85
C GLN A 146 -5.31 -24.07 -34.63
N ILE A 147 -5.65 -22.85 -35.01
CA ILE A 147 -6.82 -22.56 -35.86
C ILE A 147 -6.34 -22.30 -37.26
N LEU A 148 -6.90 -23.04 -38.21
CA LEU A 148 -6.74 -22.85 -39.63
C LEU A 148 -8.05 -22.39 -40.24
N GLY A 149 -7.99 -21.71 -41.35
CA GLY A 149 -9.17 -21.26 -42.09
C GLY A 149 -8.77 -20.69 -43.45
N THR A 150 -9.76 -20.37 -44.26
CA THR A 150 -9.61 -19.72 -45.56
C THR A 150 -10.12 -18.30 -45.46
N ASP A 151 -9.34 -17.33 -45.91
CA ASP A 151 -9.72 -15.92 -45.93
C ASP A 151 -10.60 -15.57 -47.15
N THR A 152 -10.91 -14.30 -47.32
CA THR A 152 -11.71 -13.77 -48.44
C THR A 152 -11.01 -13.91 -49.80
N GLY A 153 -9.69 -14.10 -49.84
CA GLY A 153 -8.93 -14.37 -51.08
C GLY A 153 -9.03 -15.78 -51.57
N GLY A 154 -9.67 -16.68 -50.81
CA GLY A 154 -9.86 -18.09 -51.17
C GLY A 154 -8.62 -18.95 -50.96
N GLU A 155 -7.52 -18.42 -50.48
CA GLU A 155 -6.31 -19.17 -50.15
C GLU A 155 -6.37 -19.71 -48.72
N ARG A 156 -6.19 -21.02 -48.58
CA ARG A 156 -6.04 -21.64 -47.26
C ARG A 156 -4.58 -21.61 -46.85
N SER A 157 -4.27 -20.87 -45.80
CA SER A 157 -2.95 -20.91 -45.22
C SER A 157 -2.70 -22.23 -44.49
N ASN A 158 -1.50 -22.77 -44.64
CA ASN A 158 -1.01 -23.87 -43.83
C ASN A 158 -0.48 -23.37 -42.47
N ASP A 159 -0.30 -22.06 -42.31
CA ASP A 159 0.09 -21.44 -41.05
C ASP A 159 -1.13 -21.18 -40.17
N ALA A 160 -0.96 -21.36 -38.88
CA ALA A 160 -2.03 -21.12 -37.94
C ALA A 160 -2.38 -19.63 -37.88
N ILE A 161 -3.65 -19.29 -38.05
CA ILE A 161 -4.18 -17.93 -37.98
C ILE A 161 -4.26 -17.48 -36.50
N ALA A 162 -4.54 -18.41 -35.59
CA ALA A 162 -4.54 -18.21 -34.17
C ALA A 162 -4.02 -19.43 -33.44
N ARG A 163 -3.39 -19.23 -32.29
CA ARG A 163 -2.80 -20.27 -31.46
C ARG A 163 -3.09 -19.99 -29.98
N ALA A 164 -3.26 -21.07 -29.22
CA ALA A 164 -3.17 -21.02 -27.77
C ALA A 164 -2.41 -22.25 -27.29
N THR A 165 -1.46 -22.06 -26.39
CA THR A 165 -0.57 -23.12 -25.90
C THR A 165 -0.70 -23.23 -24.38
N THR A 166 -0.66 -24.45 -23.89
CA THR A 166 -0.57 -24.82 -22.49
C THR A 166 0.33 -26.07 -22.37
N PHE A 167 0.31 -26.74 -21.23
CA PHE A 167 1.25 -27.82 -20.96
C PHE A 167 0.51 -29.05 -20.42
N LEU A 168 0.99 -30.24 -20.71
CA LEU A 168 0.55 -31.51 -20.13
C LEU A 168 1.77 -32.27 -19.59
N PRO A 169 1.95 -32.41 -18.29
CA PRO A 169 3.01 -33.25 -17.76
C PRO A 169 2.68 -34.74 -17.93
N LEU A 170 3.71 -35.52 -18.19
CA LEU A 170 3.71 -36.97 -18.11
C LEU A 170 4.76 -37.35 -17.06
N VAL A 171 4.31 -37.84 -15.92
CA VAL A 171 5.16 -38.34 -14.82
C VAL A 171 4.50 -39.59 -14.31
N SER A 172 5.26 -40.68 -14.25
CA SER A 172 4.80 -41.98 -13.76
C SER A 172 4.64 -41.96 -12.21
N GLY A 173 4.02 -43.01 -11.69
CA GLY A 173 3.93 -43.18 -10.25
C GLY A 173 5.24 -43.66 -9.64
N GLY A 174 5.41 -43.41 -8.31
CA GLY A 174 6.55 -43.87 -7.55
C GLY A 174 7.59 -42.81 -7.21
N HIS A 175 7.53 -41.64 -7.86
CA HIS A 175 8.43 -40.53 -7.53
C HIS A 175 8.09 -39.85 -6.19
N GLN A 176 9.10 -39.21 -5.61
CA GLN A 176 8.92 -38.39 -4.41
C GLN A 176 8.06 -37.15 -4.72
N ARG A 177 6.99 -36.93 -3.94
CA ARG A 177 6.13 -35.77 -4.10
C ARG A 177 6.87 -34.47 -3.78
N VAL A 178 6.60 -33.43 -4.54
CA VAL A 178 7.13 -32.08 -4.33
C VAL A 178 6.07 -31.16 -3.73
N ALA A 179 6.50 -30.22 -2.90
CA ALA A 179 5.61 -29.21 -2.35
C ALA A 179 5.00 -28.37 -3.47
N ALA A 180 3.69 -28.14 -3.38
CA ALA A 180 2.96 -27.27 -4.29
C ALA A 180 2.07 -26.31 -3.51
N SER A 181 2.12 -25.03 -3.85
CA SER A 181 1.40 -23.97 -3.16
C SER A 181 1.03 -22.81 -4.08
N VAL A 182 -0.06 -22.11 -3.74
CA VAL A 182 -0.47 -20.85 -4.39
C VAL A 182 -0.58 -19.74 -3.35
N VAL A 183 -0.01 -18.60 -3.69
CA VAL A 183 -0.16 -17.34 -2.93
C VAL A 183 -1.23 -16.50 -3.61
N TRP A 184 -2.23 -16.10 -2.85
CA TRP A 184 -3.38 -15.34 -3.30
C TRP A 184 -3.31 -13.91 -2.79
N PRO A 185 -2.86 -12.94 -3.61
CA PRO A 185 -2.75 -11.55 -3.18
C PRO A 185 -4.10 -10.84 -3.27
N PHE A 186 -4.60 -10.37 -2.13
CA PHE A 186 -5.76 -9.51 -2.01
C PHE A 186 -5.28 -8.11 -1.64
N LEU A 187 -5.08 -7.27 -2.65
CA LEU A 187 -4.55 -5.91 -2.49
C LEU A 187 -5.67 -4.88 -2.68
N MET A 188 -5.51 -3.73 -2.04
CA MET A 188 -6.40 -2.60 -2.27
C MET A 188 -6.20 -2.04 -3.69
N PRO A 189 -7.19 -2.11 -4.60
CA PRO A 189 -7.03 -1.63 -5.97
C PRO A 189 -7.17 -0.11 -6.08
N ASN A 190 -7.84 0.53 -5.11
CA ASN A 190 -8.23 1.92 -5.16
C ASN A 190 -7.24 2.84 -4.43
N ARG A 191 -7.24 4.13 -4.78
CA ARG A 191 -6.39 5.18 -4.19
C ARG A 191 -7.26 6.19 -3.47
N ARG A 192 -6.71 6.86 -2.46
CA ARG A 192 -7.33 8.05 -1.86
C ARG A 192 -6.99 9.28 -2.69
N GLY A 193 -7.98 10.15 -2.89
CA GLY A 193 -7.84 11.40 -3.61
C GLY A 193 -7.39 12.57 -2.71
N TYR A 194 -7.49 13.77 -3.27
CA TYR A 194 -7.09 15.00 -2.58
C TYR A 194 -7.93 15.36 -1.34
N ASN A 195 -9.16 14.87 -1.26
CA ASN A 195 -10.08 15.08 -0.13
C ASN A 195 -10.10 13.91 0.85
N GLY A 196 -9.20 12.93 0.70
CA GLY A 196 -9.15 11.74 1.52
C GLY A 196 -10.14 10.64 1.13
N ASP A 197 -11.09 10.90 0.22
CA ASP A 197 -12.04 9.91 -0.28
C ASP A 197 -11.40 8.97 -1.30
N TYR A 198 -12.01 7.82 -1.52
CA TYR A 198 -11.58 6.91 -2.57
C TYR A 198 -11.87 7.45 -3.96
N VAL A 199 -10.90 7.35 -4.87
CA VAL A 199 -11.00 7.90 -6.23
C VAL A 199 -12.01 7.13 -7.09
N ASP A 200 -12.05 5.80 -6.95
CA ASP A 200 -12.93 4.93 -7.74
C ASP A 200 -13.74 3.97 -6.84
N THR A 201 -14.70 4.55 -6.12
CA THR A 201 -15.61 3.79 -5.26
C THR A 201 -16.43 2.76 -6.07
N THR A 202 -16.83 3.14 -7.29
CA THR A 202 -17.61 2.27 -8.19
C THR A 202 -16.77 1.09 -8.69
N GLY A 203 -15.49 1.32 -8.98
CA GLY A 203 -14.54 0.26 -9.35
C GLY A 203 -14.35 -0.74 -8.22
N LEU A 204 -14.10 -0.26 -6.99
CA LEU A 204 -13.97 -1.15 -5.84
C LEU A 204 -15.24 -1.99 -5.63
N LEU A 205 -16.42 -1.35 -5.69
CA LEU A 205 -17.69 -2.08 -5.57
C LEU A 205 -17.83 -3.16 -6.64
N ARG A 206 -17.53 -2.83 -7.91
CA ARG A 206 -17.56 -3.80 -9.02
C ARG A 206 -16.61 -4.97 -8.75
N ASP A 207 -15.40 -4.70 -8.26
CA ASP A 207 -14.36 -5.72 -8.08
C ASP A 207 -14.69 -6.70 -6.94
N VAL A 208 -15.46 -6.28 -5.92
CA VAL A 208 -15.90 -7.13 -4.81
C VAL A 208 -17.28 -7.78 -5.03
N SER A 209 -18.05 -7.32 -6.03
CA SER A 209 -19.37 -7.87 -6.38
C SER A 209 -19.25 -9.12 -7.27
N ALA A 210 -20.36 -9.84 -7.42
CA ALA A 210 -20.41 -11.04 -8.26
C ALA A 210 -19.90 -10.79 -9.69
N GLY A 211 -18.94 -11.61 -10.14
CA GLY A 211 -18.26 -11.47 -11.42
C GLY A 211 -17.11 -10.47 -11.42
N GLY A 212 -16.91 -9.73 -10.34
CA GLY A 212 -15.79 -8.82 -10.17
C GLY A 212 -14.45 -9.53 -9.96
N GLN A 213 -13.37 -8.82 -10.15
CA GLN A 213 -12.01 -9.39 -10.13
C GLN A 213 -11.66 -9.99 -8.76
N LEU A 214 -11.83 -9.23 -7.67
CA LEU A 214 -11.53 -9.70 -6.32
C LEU A 214 -12.49 -10.82 -5.89
N ARG A 215 -13.77 -10.74 -6.29
CA ARG A 215 -14.76 -11.79 -5.99
C ARG A 215 -14.40 -13.10 -6.69
N ASN A 216 -14.14 -13.08 -7.99
CA ASN A 216 -13.76 -14.27 -8.74
C ASN A 216 -12.45 -14.88 -8.23
N LEU A 217 -11.48 -14.02 -7.84
CA LEU A 217 -10.20 -14.47 -7.26
C LEU A 217 -10.44 -15.19 -5.92
N LEU A 218 -11.29 -14.65 -5.06
CA LEU A 218 -11.62 -15.25 -3.76
C LEU A 218 -12.39 -16.57 -3.92
N ASP A 219 -13.32 -16.63 -4.87
CA ASP A 219 -14.09 -17.85 -5.15
C ASP A 219 -13.17 -18.97 -5.65
N LEU A 220 -12.25 -18.64 -6.58
CA LEU A 220 -11.24 -19.58 -7.06
C LEU A 220 -10.30 -20.02 -5.93
N ALA A 221 -9.78 -19.09 -5.15
CA ALA A 221 -8.92 -19.38 -4.01
C ALA A 221 -9.60 -20.29 -2.99
N SER A 222 -10.87 -20.01 -2.67
CA SER A 222 -11.68 -20.78 -1.73
C SER A 222 -12.01 -22.21 -2.22
N SER A 223 -11.96 -22.42 -3.55
CA SER A 223 -12.13 -23.76 -4.16
C SER A 223 -10.85 -24.60 -4.14
N THR A 224 -9.73 -24.01 -3.78
CA THR A 224 -8.42 -24.66 -3.75
C THR A 224 -8.18 -25.36 -2.41
N SER A 225 -7.30 -26.37 -2.40
CA SER A 225 -6.94 -27.08 -1.17
C SER A 225 -6.41 -26.13 -0.10
N ASP A 226 -6.99 -26.19 1.09
CA ASP A 226 -6.56 -25.39 2.26
C ASP A 226 -5.05 -25.55 2.56
N LYS A 227 -4.52 -26.74 2.36
CA LYS A 227 -3.09 -27.02 2.60
C LYS A 227 -2.15 -26.43 1.55
N ALA A 228 -2.67 -26.02 0.39
CA ALA A 228 -1.88 -25.49 -0.72
C ALA A 228 -2.07 -23.99 -0.93
N SER A 229 -2.86 -23.34 -0.09
CA SER A 229 -3.21 -21.92 -0.24
C SER A 229 -2.59 -21.07 0.85
N THR A 230 -2.17 -19.87 0.51
CA THR A 230 -1.78 -18.82 1.45
C THR A 230 -2.41 -17.51 1.01
N ALA A 231 -3.20 -16.89 1.89
CA ALA A 231 -3.75 -15.55 1.64
C ALA A 231 -2.67 -14.49 1.89
N LEU A 232 -2.41 -13.61 0.94
CA LEU A 232 -1.56 -12.43 1.10
C LEU A 232 -2.46 -11.19 1.15
N ILE A 233 -2.64 -10.63 2.34
CA ILE A 233 -3.64 -9.61 2.63
C ILE A 233 -3.01 -8.24 2.78
N ASP A 234 -3.53 -7.27 2.04
CA ASP A 234 -3.32 -5.85 2.32
C ASP A 234 -4.42 -5.36 3.27
N PRO A 235 -4.08 -4.93 4.51
CA PRO A 235 -5.08 -4.43 5.47
C PRO A 235 -5.88 -3.23 4.94
N ALA A 236 -5.32 -2.45 4.01
CA ALA A 236 -6.02 -1.35 3.37
C ALA A 236 -7.26 -1.82 2.58
N LEU A 237 -7.23 -3.04 2.01
CA LEU A 237 -8.40 -3.61 1.34
C LEU A 237 -9.55 -3.85 2.32
N LEU A 238 -9.25 -4.42 3.49
CA LEU A 238 -10.27 -4.69 4.51
C LEU A 238 -10.95 -3.40 4.97
N VAL A 239 -10.13 -2.37 5.27
CA VAL A 239 -10.63 -1.04 5.65
C VAL A 239 -11.42 -0.40 4.51
N GLY A 240 -10.92 -0.48 3.26
CA GLY A 240 -11.59 0.12 2.11
C GLY A 240 -12.97 -0.49 1.82
N VAL A 241 -13.12 -1.80 2.00
CA VAL A 241 -14.42 -2.47 1.84
C VAL A 241 -15.37 -2.12 3.00
N ASP A 242 -14.87 -2.04 4.24
CA ASP A 242 -15.68 -1.60 5.39
C ASP A 242 -16.11 -0.13 5.27
N ASP A 243 -15.22 0.75 4.81
CA ASP A 243 -15.55 2.15 4.51
C ASP A 243 -16.65 2.25 3.45
N LEU A 244 -16.58 1.42 2.40
CA LEU A 244 -17.61 1.32 1.37
C LEU A 244 -18.96 0.94 1.96
N ILE A 245 -19.00 -0.08 2.83
CA ILE A 245 -20.21 -0.57 3.51
C ILE A 245 -20.82 0.52 4.40
N ARG A 246 -20.00 1.22 5.16
CA ARG A 246 -20.41 2.28 6.09
C ARG A 246 -20.70 3.62 5.41
N GLY A 247 -20.20 3.82 4.18
CA GLY A 247 -20.26 5.08 3.46
C GLY A 247 -19.25 6.10 3.96
N HIS A 248 -18.15 5.63 4.54
CA HIS A 248 -17.02 6.46 4.94
C HIS A 248 -16.07 6.66 3.74
N ARG A 249 -15.46 7.83 3.63
CA ARG A 249 -14.51 8.16 2.55
C ARG A 249 -15.05 7.89 1.14
N VAL A 250 -16.39 7.94 1.01
CA VAL A 250 -17.11 7.81 -0.26
C VAL A 250 -17.39 9.21 -0.77
N PRO A 251 -17.08 9.54 -2.04
CA PRO A 251 -17.29 10.87 -2.59
C PRO A 251 -18.72 11.34 -2.43
N GLU A 252 -18.91 12.65 -2.19
CA GLU A 252 -20.21 13.26 -2.05
C GLU A 252 -21.09 12.94 -3.28
N GLY A 253 -22.34 12.53 -3.05
CA GLY A 253 -23.29 12.14 -4.09
C GLY A 253 -23.26 10.68 -4.50
N VAL A 254 -22.23 9.89 -4.13
CA VAL A 254 -22.22 8.43 -4.34
C VAL A 254 -22.97 7.76 -3.20
N LYS A 255 -24.09 7.11 -3.53
CA LYS A 255 -24.90 6.35 -2.57
C LYS A 255 -24.99 4.90 -3.03
N LEU A 256 -24.56 3.98 -2.16
CA LEU A 256 -24.71 2.56 -2.39
C LEU A 256 -26.11 2.09 -1.97
N THR A 257 -26.67 1.18 -2.77
CA THR A 257 -27.93 0.51 -2.39
C THR A 257 -27.70 -0.50 -1.26
N PRO A 258 -28.75 -0.89 -0.52
CA PRO A 258 -28.63 -1.94 0.50
C PRO A 258 -28.06 -3.25 -0.06
N GLU A 259 -28.43 -3.62 -1.29
CA GLU A 259 -27.94 -4.84 -1.97
C GLU A 259 -26.44 -4.75 -2.24
N GLN A 260 -25.97 -3.62 -2.73
CA GLN A 260 -24.53 -3.36 -2.98
C GLN A 260 -23.71 -3.44 -1.68
N LYS A 261 -24.24 -2.87 -0.59
CA LYS A 261 -23.60 -2.97 0.73
C LYS A 261 -23.56 -4.42 1.23
N ALA A 262 -24.64 -5.18 1.01
CA ALA A 262 -24.71 -6.60 1.39
C ALA A 262 -23.73 -7.45 0.55
N GLU A 263 -23.49 -7.12 -0.72
CA GLU A 263 -22.47 -7.81 -1.54
C GLU A 263 -21.06 -7.52 -1.02
N ALA A 264 -20.75 -6.26 -0.74
CA ALA A 264 -19.46 -5.88 -0.17
C ALA A 264 -19.24 -6.54 1.21
N GLN A 265 -20.27 -6.61 2.06
CA GLN A 265 -20.21 -7.30 3.34
C GLN A 265 -19.92 -8.80 3.17
N ARG A 266 -20.64 -9.48 2.26
CA ARG A 266 -20.40 -10.91 1.98
C ARG A 266 -18.97 -11.15 1.50
N PHE A 267 -18.44 -10.28 0.62
CA PHE A 267 -17.05 -10.40 0.19
C PHE A 267 -16.08 -10.29 1.36
N LEU A 268 -16.28 -9.31 2.24
CA LEU A 268 -15.42 -9.09 3.41
C LEU A 268 -15.46 -10.29 4.37
N ASP A 269 -16.66 -10.80 4.67
CA ASP A 269 -16.85 -11.96 5.55
C ASP A 269 -16.19 -13.21 4.97
N ASP A 270 -16.39 -13.49 3.68
CA ASP A 270 -15.80 -14.63 2.98
C ASP A 270 -14.26 -14.52 2.91
N LEU A 271 -13.71 -13.32 2.64
CA LEU A 271 -12.27 -13.08 2.62
C LEU A 271 -11.65 -13.33 4.00
N LEU A 272 -12.27 -12.83 5.07
CA LEU A 272 -11.82 -13.05 6.44
C LEU A 272 -11.91 -14.53 6.82
N ALA A 273 -13.00 -15.21 6.43
CA ALA A 273 -13.15 -16.65 6.65
C ALA A 273 -12.08 -17.45 5.89
N PHE A 274 -11.80 -17.09 4.64
CA PHE A 274 -10.72 -17.69 3.84
C PHE A 274 -9.35 -17.49 4.52
N ALA A 275 -9.01 -16.25 4.86
CA ALA A 275 -7.72 -15.89 5.46
C ALA A 275 -7.48 -16.63 6.80
N ARG A 276 -8.51 -16.77 7.64
CA ARG A 276 -8.42 -17.47 8.92
C ARG A 276 -8.23 -18.99 8.77
N ARG A 277 -8.82 -19.61 7.72
CA ARG A 277 -8.67 -21.05 7.49
C ARG A 277 -7.30 -21.43 6.95
N GLN A 278 -6.75 -20.60 6.05
CA GLN A 278 -5.54 -20.91 5.29
C GLN A 278 -4.24 -20.52 6.01
N GLY A 279 -4.34 -19.69 7.02
CA GLY A 279 -3.23 -18.89 7.49
C GLY A 279 -2.93 -17.75 6.51
N SER A 280 -2.82 -16.55 7.04
CA SER A 280 -2.59 -15.35 6.23
C SER A 280 -1.18 -14.79 6.41
N TRP A 281 -0.63 -14.31 5.34
CA TRP A 281 0.48 -13.37 5.32
C TRP A 281 -0.07 -11.97 5.15
N VAL A 282 0.42 -11.03 5.94
CA VAL A 282 -0.11 -9.67 6.01
C VAL A 282 0.97 -8.69 5.58
N LEU A 283 0.61 -7.82 4.64
CA LEU A 283 1.45 -6.71 4.21
C LEU A 283 1.30 -5.51 5.16
N GLY A 284 2.26 -4.62 5.18
CA GLY A 284 2.04 -3.29 5.74
C GLY A 284 0.89 -2.58 5.01
N PHE A 285 0.12 -1.76 5.74
CA PHE A 285 -1.06 -1.06 5.24
C PHE A 285 -0.75 -0.32 3.92
N ASP A 286 -1.56 -0.59 2.90
CA ASP A 286 -1.43 -0.05 1.54
C ASP A 286 -0.09 -0.39 0.84
N ARG A 287 0.58 -1.47 1.25
CA ARG A 287 1.84 -1.94 0.67
C ARG A 287 2.88 -0.82 0.56
N PRO A 288 3.50 -0.41 1.68
CA PRO A 288 4.39 0.74 1.72
C PRO A 288 5.64 0.55 0.88
N ASP A 289 6.17 1.67 0.37
CA ASP A 289 7.45 1.69 -0.35
C ASP A 289 8.64 1.59 0.63
N VAL A 290 8.95 0.37 1.05
CA VAL A 290 10.03 0.07 1.99
C VAL A 290 11.41 0.50 1.48
N LEU A 291 11.61 0.52 0.14
CA LEU A 291 12.87 1.02 -0.45
C LEU A 291 13.02 2.53 -0.25
N ALA A 292 11.91 3.28 -0.37
CA ALA A 292 11.93 4.71 -0.10
C ALA A 292 12.25 5.01 1.37
N LEU A 293 11.69 4.22 2.29
CA LEU A 293 11.95 4.36 3.73
C LEU A 293 13.42 4.07 4.05
N SER A 294 13.96 2.90 3.64
CA SER A 294 15.36 2.52 3.85
C SER A 294 16.35 3.55 3.28
N ASN A 295 16.03 4.19 2.15
CA ASN A 295 16.87 5.25 1.56
C ASN A 295 16.79 6.60 2.30
N ASN A 296 15.93 6.74 3.32
CA ASN A 296 15.72 7.98 4.09
C ASN A 296 15.64 7.69 5.59
N PRO A 297 16.72 7.22 6.22
CA PRO A 297 16.72 6.73 7.61
C PRO A 297 16.32 7.81 8.64
N ASP A 298 16.51 9.09 8.32
CA ASP A 298 16.08 10.21 9.17
C ASP A 298 14.55 10.40 9.23
N LEU A 299 13.81 9.84 8.29
CA LEU A 299 12.36 9.87 8.21
C LEU A 299 11.72 8.50 8.50
N GLU A 300 12.50 7.44 8.48
CA GLU A 300 12.01 6.05 8.54
C GLU A 300 11.21 5.76 9.81
N THR A 301 11.79 6.02 10.98
CA THR A 301 11.17 5.66 12.26
C THR A 301 9.75 6.20 12.44
N PRO A 302 9.49 7.53 12.32
CA PRO A 302 8.14 8.03 12.50
C PRO A 302 7.15 7.55 11.44
N LEU A 303 7.60 7.34 10.19
CA LEU A 303 6.76 6.86 9.12
C LEU A 303 6.45 5.37 9.28
N LYS A 304 7.44 4.56 9.66
CA LYS A 304 7.23 3.14 9.96
C LYS A 304 6.26 2.96 11.13
N THR A 305 6.43 3.70 12.21
CA THR A 305 5.50 3.66 13.36
C THR A 305 4.07 3.95 12.95
N ALA A 306 3.85 4.91 12.04
CA ALA A 306 2.51 5.20 11.53
C ALA A 306 1.96 4.06 10.65
N ILE A 307 2.80 3.47 9.79
CA ILE A 307 2.41 2.31 8.97
C ILE A 307 2.05 1.12 9.85
N ASP A 308 2.88 0.81 10.85
CA ASP A 308 2.66 -0.29 11.79
C ASP A 308 1.34 -0.06 12.55
N ARG A 309 1.09 1.16 13.07
CA ARG A 309 -0.16 1.51 13.73
C ARG A 309 -1.39 1.31 12.80
N ALA A 310 -1.33 1.78 11.57
CA ALA A 310 -2.42 1.60 10.60
C ALA A 310 -2.69 0.12 10.32
N THR A 311 -1.62 -0.68 10.24
CA THR A 311 -1.69 -2.13 10.05
C THR A 311 -2.34 -2.81 11.25
N ASP A 312 -1.83 -2.55 12.46
CA ASP A 312 -2.31 -3.17 13.70
C ASP A 312 -3.75 -2.80 14.02
N ALA A 313 -4.14 -1.53 13.82
CA ALA A 313 -5.51 -1.08 13.98
C ALA A 313 -6.48 -1.83 13.06
N ALA A 314 -6.10 -2.00 11.78
CA ALA A 314 -6.90 -2.76 10.83
C ALA A 314 -6.99 -4.25 11.22
N LEU A 315 -5.87 -4.88 11.56
CA LEU A 315 -5.85 -6.29 11.97
C LEU A 315 -6.66 -6.53 13.24
N THR A 316 -6.55 -5.65 14.22
CA THR A 316 -7.33 -5.70 15.46
C THR A 316 -8.82 -5.56 15.18
N LYS A 317 -9.22 -4.58 14.37
CA LYS A 317 -10.62 -4.34 13.99
C LYS A 317 -11.27 -5.56 13.34
N PHE A 318 -10.54 -6.24 12.45
CA PHE A 318 -11.05 -7.41 11.73
C PHE A 318 -10.70 -8.74 12.40
N GLN A 319 -10.03 -8.72 13.54
CA GLN A 319 -9.59 -9.93 14.27
C GLN A 319 -8.85 -10.90 13.35
N LEU A 320 -7.96 -10.35 12.51
CA LEU A 320 -7.13 -11.12 11.59
C LEU A 320 -5.71 -11.20 12.13
N TYR A 321 -5.26 -12.41 12.41
CA TYR A 321 -3.89 -12.69 12.87
C TYR A 321 -3.15 -13.39 11.74
N GLY A 322 -2.06 -12.81 11.29
CA GLY A 322 -1.25 -13.33 10.19
C GLY A 322 0.23 -13.06 10.41
N ARG A 323 1.06 -13.72 9.62
CA ARG A 323 2.50 -13.44 9.59
C ARG A 323 2.74 -12.18 8.78
N GLU A 324 3.37 -11.20 9.39
CA GLU A 324 3.85 -10.04 8.65
C GLU A 324 4.85 -10.45 7.57
N VAL A 325 4.76 -9.82 6.42
CA VAL A 325 5.63 -10.03 5.28
C VAL A 325 5.88 -8.73 4.54
N SER A 326 7.10 -8.54 4.06
CA SER A 326 7.43 -7.44 3.17
C SER A 326 7.39 -7.91 1.71
N TRP A 327 6.71 -7.15 0.87
CA TRP A 327 6.73 -7.38 -0.58
C TRP A 327 7.15 -6.10 -1.30
N PRO A 328 8.46 -5.85 -1.43
CA PRO A 328 8.98 -4.75 -2.26
C PRO A 328 8.52 -4.87 -3.71
N SER A 329 8.75 -3.84 -4.51
CA SER A 329 8.56 -3.95 -5.95
C SER A 329 9.48 -5.00 -6.56
N MET A 330 9.11 -5.51 -7.75
CA MET A 330 9.84 -6.60 -8.43
C MET A 330 11.33 -6.28 -8.60
N HIS A 331 11.68 -5.02 -8.89
CA HIS A 331 13.06 -4.57 -9.11
C HIS A 331 13.55 -3.58 -8.05
N GLY A 332 12.92 -3.59 -6.87
CA GLY A 332 13.22 -2.67 -5.76
C GLY A 332 13.99 -3.29 -4.60
N VAL A 333 14.48 -4.52 -4.75
CA VAL A 333 15.22 -5.23 -3.69
C VAL A 333 16.70 -4.91 -3.77
N THR A 334 17.32 -4.60 -2.63
CA THR A 334 18.77 -4.39 -2.50
C THR A 334 19.30 -5.10 -1.25
N SER A 335 20.60 -5.37 -1.21
CA SER A 335 21.24 -5.94 -0.01
C SER A 335 21.12 -5.02 1.21
N SER A 336 21.12 -3.69 1.02
CA SER A 336 20.89 -2.73 2.11
C SER A 336 19.46 -2.82 2.63
N LEU A 337 18.46 -2.83 1.74
CA LEU A 337 17.06 -2.99 2.14
C LEU A 337 16.84 -4.29 2.94
N LEU A 338 17.37 -5.42 2.47
CA LEU A 338 17.24 -6.69 3.18
C LEU A 338 17.89 -6.66 4.58
N ARG A 339 19.04 -6.00 4.70
CA ARG A 339 19.70 -5.79 6.00
C ARG A 339 18.85 -4.93 6.93
N ASP A 340 18.27 -3.83 6.43
CA ASP A 340 17.47 -2.89 7.21
C ASP A 340 16.16 -3.56 7.66
N LEU A 341 15.48 -4.28 6.76
CA LEU A 341 14.30 -5.08 7.09
C LEU A 341 14.60 -6.14 8.16
N ARG A 342 15.77 -6.83 8.05
CA ARG A 342 16.18 -7.80 9.06
C ARG A 342 16.50 -7.14 10.41
N GLY A 343 17.00 -5.93 10.40
CA GLY A 343 17.22 -5.12 11.61
C GLY A 343 15.92 -4.72 12.32
N SER A 344 14.81 -4.64 11.58
CA SER A 344 13.48 -4.32 12.11
C SER A 344 12.69 -5.55 12.57
N GLY A 345 13.08 -6.78 12.17
CA GLY A 345 12.37 -8.01 12.53
C GLY A 345 12.84 -9.22 11.73
N ASP A 346 12.13 -10.33 11.86
CA ASP A 346 12.41 -11.60 11.17
C ASP A 346 11.33 -11.98 10.14
N SER A 347 10.50 -11.01 9.76
CA SER A 347 9.44 -11.19 8.77
C SER A 347 10.01 -11.62 7.41
N PRO A 348 9.38 -12.59 6.71
CA PRO A 348 9.78 -13.00 5.37
C PRO A 348 9.71 -11.85 4.38
N VAL A 349 10.54 -11.92 3.33
CA VAL A 349 10.48 -10.97 2.21
C VAL A 349 10.16 -11.72 0.93
N ILE A 350 9.16 -11.26 0.20
CA ILE A 350 8.83 -11.77 -1.14
C ILE A 350 9.73 -11.07 -2.15
N VAL A 351 10.45 -11.85 -2.94
CA VAL A 351 11.37 -11.38 -3.98
C VAL A 351 11.14 -12.15 -5.28
N THR A 352 11.50 -11.54 -6.41
CA THR A 352 11.52 -12.24 -7.70
C THR A 352 12.84 -12.97 -7.93
N SER A 353 12.86 -13.92 -8.85
CA SER A 353 14.08 -14.64 -9.25
C SER A 353 15.15 -13.67 -9.77
N ASP A 354 14.77 -12.62 -10.49
CA ASP A 354 15.67 -11.59 -11.01
C ASP A 354 16.42 -10.82 -9.92
N ALA A 355 15.82 -10.69 -8.74
CA ALA A 355 16.47 -10.05 -7.60
C ALA A 355 17.64 -10.89 -7.06
N LEU A 356 17.67 -12.18 -7.36
CA LEU A 356 18.67 -13.14 -6.89
C LEU A 356 19.36 -13.86 -8.07
N PRO A 357 20.29 -13.22 -8.81
CA PRO A 357 20.84 -13.75 -10.07
C PRO A 357 21.53 -15.11 -9.98
N SER A 358 21.95 -15.51 -8.80
CA SER A 358 22.58 -16.83 -8.56
C SER A 358 21.61 -17.83 -7.91
N TRP A 359 20.33 -17.47 -7.79
CA TRP A 359 19.34 -18.39 -7.27
C TRP A 359 19.04 -19.47 -8.32
N ASP A 360 18.96 -20.69 -7.84
CA ASP A 360 18.59 -21.85 -8.63
C ASP A 360 17.42 -22.55 -7.93
N ARG A 361 16.43 -22.98 -8.67
CA ARG A 361 15.26 -23.66 -8.11
C ARG A 361 15.58 -24.91 -7.30
N ARG A 362 16.73 -25.53 -7.52
CA ARG A 362 17.22 -26.62 -6.66
C ARG A 362 17.35 -26.22 -5.18
N LEU A 363 17.48 -24.93 -4.89
CA LEU A 363 17.48 -24.41 -3.53
C LEU A 363 16.07 -24.40 -2.90
N GLY A 364 15.00 -24.51 -3.71
CA GLY A 364 13.61 -24.29 -3.31
C GLY A 364 13.21 -22.81 -3.41
N SER A 365 11.90 -22.55 -3.39
CA SER A 365 11.37 -21.19 -3.44
C SER A 365 11.49 -20.44 -2.10
N VAL A 366 11.58 -21.15 -0.98
CA VAL A 366 11.84 -20.53 0.33
C VAL A 366 13.28 -20.77 0.71
N VAL A 367 14.08 -19.69 0.73
CA VAL A 367 15.51 -19.73 1.04
C VAL A 367 15.86 -18.84 2.20
N GLN A 368 17.02 -19.09 2.82
CA GLN A 368 17.55 -18.26 3.88
C GLN A 368 18.68 -17.38 3.33
N TYR A 369 18.48 -16.06 3.34
CA TYR A 369 19.52 -15.10 3.00
C TYR A 369 20.24 -14.62 4.26
N VAL A 370 21.57 -14.63 4.24
CA VAL A 370 22.37 -14.20 5.39
C VAL A 370 22.72 -12.74 5.28
N THR A 371 22.15 -11.91 6.17
CA THR A 371 22.49 -10.50 6.31
C THR A 371 23.44 -10.30 7.50
N PRO A 372 24.12 -9.13 7.60
CA PRO A 372 24.90 -8.80 8.80
C PRO A 372 24.06 -8.77 10.09
N ASN A 373 22.76 -8.53 10.00
CA ASN A 373 21.84 -8.53 11.14
C ASN A 373 21.23 -9.91 11.43
N GLY A 374 21.67 -10.95 10.73
CA GLY A 374 21.23 -12.33 10.89
C GLY A 374 20.54 -12.92 9.67
N PRO A 375 20.16 -14.19 9.72
CA PRO A 375 19.48 -14.87 8.62
C PRO A 375 18.04 -14.37 8.46
N MET A 376 17.60 -14.27 7.19
CA MET A 376 16.28 -13.79 6.80
C MET A 376 15.63 -14.76 5.81
N PRO A 377 14.37 -15.19 6.01
CA PRO A 377 13.67 -16.00 5.03
C PRO A 377 13.23 -15.14 3.83
N LEU A 378 13.53 -15.62 2.63
CA LEU A 378 13.05 -15.05 1.37
C LEU A 378 12.11 -16.05 0.70
N LEU A 379 10.95 -15.58 0.24
CA LEU A 379 10.11 -16.29 -0.72
C LEU A 379 10.48 -15.80 -2.12
N VAL A 380 11.14 -16.65 -2.88
CA VAL A 380 11.48 -16.39 -4.29
C VAL A 380 10.33 -16.90 -5.15
N THR A 381 9.57 -16.00 -5.73
CA THR A 381 8.44 -16.35 -6.59
C THR A 381 8.24 -15.29 -7.67
N ASP A 382 8.07 -15.75 -8.90
CA ASP A 382 7.70 -14.88 -10.00
C ASP A 382 6.19 -14.78 -10.02
N VAL A 383 5.70 -13.55 -10.18
CA VAL A 383 4.26 -13.31 -10.33
C VAL A 383 3.84 -13.83 -11.68
N LEU A 384 2.77 -14.60 -11.70
CA LEU A 384 2.20 -15.08 -12.97
C LEU A 384 1.68 -13.87 -13.75
N ASP A 385 2.31 -13.56 -14.87
CA ASP A 385 1.87 -12.44 -15.70
C ASP A 385 0.50 -12.75 -16.33
N ALA A 386 -0.50 -11.95 -15.94
CA ALA A 386 -1.87 -12.06 -16.40
C ALA A 386 -2.10 -11.37 -17.77
N GLY A 387 -1.05 -10.81 -18.36
CA GLY A 387 -1.17 -9.97 -19.55
C GLY A 387 -0.97 -10.68 -20.88
N VAL A 388 -0.64 -11.97 -20.89
CA VAL A 388 -0.39 -12.71 -22.13
C VAL A 388 -1.71 -13.27 -22.69
N PRO A 389 -2.19 -12.80 -23.85
CA PRO A 389 -3.43 -13.29 -24.44
C PRO A 389 -3.43 -14.81 -24.59
N GLY A 390 -4.48 -15.48 -24.09
CA GLY A 390 -4.64 -16.93 -24.11
C GLY A 390 -3.92 -17.70 -22.99
N GLN A 391 -3.14 -17.03 -22.14
CA GLN A 391 -2.41 -17.65 -21.02
C GLN A 391 -2.99 -17.27 -19.63
N ASP A 392 -4.01 -16.47 -19.58
CA ASP A 392 -4.62 -15.93 -18.37
C ASP A 392 -5.79 -16.77 -17.82
N SER A 393 -5.93 -18.01 -18.25
CA SER A 393 -7.00 -18.88 -17.81
C SER A 393 -6.62 -19.71 -16.57
N VAL A 394 -7.63 -20.14 -15.81
CA VAL A 394 -7.44 -21.06 -14.69
C VAL A 394 -6.83 -22.40 -15.13
N VAL A 395 -7.09 -22.82 -16.36
CA VAL A 395 -6.43 -23.99 -16.97
C VAL A 395 -4.94 -23.75 -17.08
N THR A 396 -4.52 -22.58 -17.54
CA THR A 396 -3.10 -22.22 -17.68
C THR A 396 -2.42 -22.20 -16.30
N LEU A 397 -3.02 -21.57 -15.28
CA LEU A 397 -2.51 -21.60 -13.90
C LEU A 397 -2.35 -23.03 -13.39
N ARG A 398 -3.38 -23.86 -13.53
CA ARG A 398 -3.33 -25.29 -13.16
C ARG A 398 -2.18 -26.01 -13.84
N GLN A 399 -2.06 -25.87 -15.14
CA GLN A 399 -1.05 -26.57 -15.93
C GLN A 399 0.36 -26.06 -15.64
N ARG A 400 0.55 -24.78 -15.32
CA ARG A 400 1.84 -24.26 -14.85
C ARG A 400 2.26 -24.88 -13.54
N ILE A 401 1.38 -24.93 -12.52
CA ILE A 401 1.66 -25.58 -11.25
C ILE A 401 2.04 -27.06 -11.45
N LEU A 402 1.29 -27.77 -12.28
CA LEU A 402 1.58 -29.18 -12.59
C LEU A 402 2.90 -29.36 -13.32
N SER A 403 3.23 -28.48 -14.27
CA SER A 403 4.49 -28.53 -15.01
C SER A 403 5.70 -28.25 -14.12
N GLU A 404 5.59 -27.23 -13.26
CA GLU A 404 6.63 -26.92 -12.27
C GLU A 404 6.84 -28.10 -11.31
N ALA A 405 5.75 -28.68 -10.82
CA ALA A 405 5.82 -29.85 -9.95
C ALA A 405 6.44 -31.09 -10.66
N ALA A 406 6.09 -31.31 -11.92
CA ALA A 406 6.65 -32.39 -12.73
C ALA A 406 8.16 -32.20 -12.91
N LEU A 407 8.60 -31.01 -13.34
CA LEU A 407 10.03 -30.70 -13.50
C LEU A 407 10.79 -30.78 -12.18
N ALA A 408 10.20 -30.28 -11.09
CA ALA A 408 10.81 -30.40 -9.76
C ALA A 408 10.94 -31.86 -9.31
N THR A 409 9.97 -32.70 -9.63
CA THR A 409 10.02 -34.14 -9.35
C THR A 409 11.17 -34.79 -10.11
N LEU A 410 11.25 -34.58 -11.42
CA LEU A 410 12.34 -35.12 -12.26
C LEU A 410 13.71 -34.57 -11.84
N GLN A 411 13.78 -33.29 -11.43
CA GLN A 411 15.01 -32.70 -10.92
C GLN A 411 15.50 -33.39 -9.63
N ARG A 412 14.58 -33.81 -8.74
CA ARG A 412 14.95 -34.54 -7.51
C ARG A 412 15.43 -35.97 -7.78
N GLU A 413 14.97 -36.62 -8.86
CA GLU A 413 15.51 -37.90 -9.28
C GLU A 413 16.97 -37.80 -9.75
N ILE A 414 17.31 -36.70 -10.45
CA ILE A 414 18.66 -36.41 -10.93
C ILE A 414 19.55 -35.95 -9.75
N ASP A 415 19.03 -35.10 -8.89
CA ASP A 415 19.73 -34.56 -7.73
C ASP A 415 18.88 -34.73 -6.45
N PRO A 416 19.08 -35.77 -5.67
CA PRO A 416 18.33 -36.02 -4.42
C PRO A 416 18.50 -34.93 -3.35
N LYS A 417 19.48 -34.03 -3.49
CA LYS A 417 19.64 -32.87 -2.59
C LYS A 417 18.77 -31.68 -3.01
N SER A 418 18.21 -31.72 -4.21
CA SER A 418 17.33 -30.65 -4.69
C SER A 418 16.13 -30.44 -3.76
N ARG A 419 15.83 -29.18 -3.49
CA ARG A 419 14.64 -28.72 -2.76
C ARG A 419 13.59 -28.12 -3.66
N ALA A 420 13.74 -28.31 -4.98
CA ALA A 420 12.80 -27.77 -5.96
C ALA A 420 11.35 -28.06 -5.58
N ASP A 421 10.50 -27.10 -5.79
CA ASP A 421 9.08 -27.08 -5.43
C ASP A 421 8.26 -26.36 -6.53
N ALA A 422 6.94 -26.30 -6.37
CA ALA A 422 6.02 -25.63 -7.28
C ALA A 422 5.20 -24.57 -6.51
N ILE A 423 5.82 -23.43 -6.22
CA ILE A 423 5.15 -22.29 -5.59
C ILE A 423 4.85 -21.25 -6.65
N THR A 424 3.62 -20.80 -6.67
CA THR A 424 3.14 -19.81 -7.63
C THR A 424 2.44 -18.67 -6.90
N MET A 425 2.74 -17.43 -7.25
CA MET A 425 1.98 -16.26 -6.82
C MET A 425 1.15 -15.74 -8.00
N VAL A 426 -0.13 -15.55 -7.76
CA VAL A 426 -1.06 -15.04 -8.77
C VAL A 426 -0.87 -13.52 -8.92
N ASP A 427 -0.99 -12.98 -10.14
CA ASP A 427 -1.00 -11.52 -10.33
C ASP A 427 -2.22 -10.93 -9.61
N PRO A 428 -2.04 -9.95 -8.73
CA PRO A 428 -3.15 -9.31 -8.01
C PRO A 428 -4.16 -8.60 -8.93
N ARG A 429 -3.81 -8.32 -10.18
CA ARG A 429 -4.70 -7.71 -11.18
C ARG A 429 -5.44 -8.74 -12.03
N TRP A 430 -5.08 -10.01 -11.92
CA TRP A 430 -5.71 -11.06 -12.71
C TRP A 430 -7.16 -11.29 -12.28
N ASN A 431 -8.05 -11.37 -13.27
CA ASN A 431 -9.42 -11.79 -13.08
C ASN A 431 -9.62 -13.19 -13.70
N PRO A 432 -9.80 -14.24 -12.89
CA PRO A 432 -10.04 -15.59 -13.41
C PRO A 432 -11.37 -15.72 -14.16
N GLY A 433 -12.21 -14.70 -14.14
CA GLY A 433 -13.50 -14.66 -14.81
C GLY A 433 -14.58 -15.51 -14.11
N PRO A 434 -15.85 -15.36 -14.51
CA PRO A 434 -16.98 -16.04 -13.85
C PRO A 434 -17.01 -17.55 -14.12
N GLN A 435 -16.23 -18.06 -15.10
CA GLN A 435 -16.16 -19.49 -15.44
C GLN A 435 -14.93 -20.18 -14.83
N TRP A 436 -14.32 -19.59 -13.81
CA TRP A 436 -13.10 -20.09 -13.15
C TRP A 436 -13.19 -21.57 -12.74
N ALA A 437 -14.36 -22.04 -12.35
CA ALA A 437 -14.57 -23.44 -11.92
C ALA A 437 -14.27 -24.47 -13.03
N ALA A 438 -14.47 -24.12 -14.29
CA ALA A 438 -14.19 -24.99 -15.42
C ALA A 438 -12.70 -25.37 -15.54
N GLY A 439 -11.80 -24.53 -15.02
CA GLY A 439 -10.36 -24.78 -15.03
C GLY A 439 -9.91 -25.88 -14.06
N ARG A 440 -10.74 -26.24 -13.07
CA ARG A 440 -10.49 -27.32 -12.10
C ARG A 440 -9.11 -27.23 -11.45
N LEU A 441 -8.81 -26.09 -10.84
CA LEU A 441 -7.50 -25.82 -10.24
C LEU A 441 -7.08 -26.89 -9.21
N SER A 442 -8.03 -27.43 -8.43
CA SER A 442 -7.77 -28.45 -7.41
C SER A 442 -6.99 -29.66 -7.96
N ALA A 443 -7.19 -30.01 -9.25
CA ALA A 443 -6.48 -31.11 -9.87
C ALA A 443 -4.93 -30.94 -9.89
N ALA A 444 -4.43 -29.71 -9.74
CA ALA A 444 -2.99 -29.47 -9.60
C ALA A 444 -2.41 -30.05 -8.31
N PHE A 445 -3.21 -30.11 -7.25
CA PHE A 445 -2.82 -30.58 -5.93
C PHE A 445 -3.17 -32.04 -5.66
N GLU A 446 -3.93 -32.65 -6.56
CA GLU A 446 -4.34 -34.07 -6.51
C GLU A 446 -3.40 -34.99 -7.32
N ALA A 447 -2.45 -34.41 -8.06
CA ALA A 447 -1.52 -35.20 -8.87
C ALA A 447 -0.60 -36.07 -7.96
N PRO A 448 -0.24 -37.29 -8.40
CA PRO A 448 0.53 -38.24 -7.56
C PRO A 448 1.93 -37.73 -7.19
N PHE A 449 2.47 -36.77 -7.91
CA PHE A 449 3.77 -36.17 -7.69
C PHE A 449 3.70 -34.80 -6.97
N THR A 450 2.50 -34.30 -6.62
CA THR A 450 2.32 -33.07 -5.85
C THR A 450 1.99 -33.35 -4.39
N SER A 451 2.44 -32.47 -3.49
CA SER A 451 2.12 -32.45 -2.07
C SER A 451 1.62 -31.06 -1.70
N PRO A 452 0.30 -30.88 -1.49
CA PRO A 452 -0.24 -29.59 -1.03
C PRO A 452 0.46 -29.13 0.25
N THR A 453 1.10 -27.98 0.23
CA THR A 453 1.94 -27.50 1.35
C THR A 453 1.79 -25.98 1.49
N SER A 454 1.41 -25.50 2.68
CA SER A 454 1.32 -24.06 2.95
C SER A 454 2.71 -23.44 3.12
N LEU A 455 2.84 -22.14 2.81
CA LEU A 455 4.10 -21.41 3.01
C LEU A 455 4.54 -21.43 4.47
N GLU A 456 3.60 -21.37 5.42
CA GLU A 456 3.92 -21.45 6.84
C GLU A 456 4.62 -22.78 7.18
N SER A 457 4.12 -23.90 6.63
CA SER A 457 4.76 -25.21 6.80
C SER A 457 6.15 -25.28 6.16
N MET A 458 6.43 -24.48 5.14
CA MET A 458 7.75 -24.43 4.53
C MET A 458 8.75 -23.65 5.39
N LEU A 459 8.31 -22.56 6.02
CA LEU A 459 9.14 -21.76 6.92
C LEU A 459 9.57 -22.51 8.18
N THR A 460 8.81 -23.52 8.61
CA THR A 460 9.15 -24.35 9.78
C THR A 460 10.21 -25.42 9.49
N ARG A 461 10.57 -25.64 8.22
CA ARG A 461 11.61 -26.61 7.81
C ARG A 461 12.97 -25.94 7.76
N PRO A 462 14.07 -26.71 7.85
CA PRO A 462 15.40 -26.16 7.59
C PRO A 462 15.48 -25.60 6.17
N LEU A 463 15.73 -24.28 6.07
CA LEU A 463 15.83 -23.57 4.81
C LEU A 463 17.22 -23.74 4.20
N THR A 464 17.29 -23.77 2.87
CA THR A 464 18.56 -23.75 2.14
C THR A 464 19.13 -22.34 2.16
N SER A 465 20.41 -22.19 2.47
CA SER A 465 21.07 -20.88 2.48
C SER A 465 21.34 -20.39 1.05
N TYR A 466 20.95 -19.15 0.78
CA TYR A 466 21.38 -18.40 -0.39
C TYR A 466 22.50 -17.44 -0.02
N SER A 467 23.66 -17.63 -0.60
CA SER A 467 24.86 -16.80 -0.38
C SER A 467 25.27 -15.96 -1.59
N GLY A 468 24.44 -15.96 -2.64
CA GLY A 468 24.67 -15.18 -3.85
C GLY A 468 24.43 -13.69 -3.66
N LYS A 469 24.72 -12.93 -4.71
CA LYS A 469 24.49 -11.46 -4.74
C LYS A 469 23.00 -11.17 -4.91
N VAL A 470 22.59 -10.03 -4.37
CA VAL A 470 21.29 -9.40 -4.67
C VAL A 470 21.52 -8.43 -5.82
N ALA A 471 20.65 -8.42 -6.82
CA ALA A 471 20.70 -7.49 -7.95
C ALA A 471 20.60 -6.03 -7.49
N ALA A 472 21.08 -5.12 -8.29
CA ALA A 472 20.87 -3.70 -8.04
C ALA A 472 19.41 -3.34 -8.33
N ALA A 473 18.80 -2.54 -7.45
CA ALA A 473 17.46 -2.05 -7.72
C ALA A 473 17.46 -1.09 -8.93
N THR A 474 16.51 -1.28 -9.82
CA THR A 474 16.28 -0.40 -10.98
C THR A 474 15.04 0.47 -10.81
N ASP A 475 14.18 0.14 -9.87
CA ASP A 475 12.98 0.90 -9.55
C ASP A 475 13.31 2.25 -8.91
N ARG A 476 12.51 3.25 -9.26
CA ARG A 476 12.57 4.57 -8.62
C ARG A 476 11.66 4.57 -7.39
N PRO A 477 12.23 4.73 -6.17
CA PRO A 477 11.42 4.83 -4.97
C PRO A 477 10.64 6.15 -4.91
N LEU A 478 9.69 6.24 -3.99
CA LEU A 478 8.97 7.49 -3.70
C LEU A 478 9.94 8.61 -3.36
N SER A 479 9.58 9.83 -3.75
CA SER A 479 10.43 11.00 -3.56
C SER A 479 10.58 11.37 -2.08
N ARG A 480 11.77 11.87 -1.69
CA ARG A 480 11.98 12.42 -0.36
C ARG A 480 10.99 13.56 -0.02
N ALA A 481 10.52 14.31 -1.03
CA ALA A 481 9.51 15.36 -0.83
C ALA A 481 8.16 14.78 -0.35
N GLN A 482 7.78 13.62 -0.88
CA GLN A 482 6.57 12.90 -0.45
C GLN A 482 6.73 12.36 0.97
N LEU A 483 7.87 11.73 1.29
CA LEU A 483 8.16 11.25 2.64
C LEU A 483 8.17 12.39 3.66
N LYS A 484 8.78 13.53 3.34
CA LYS A 484 8.74 14.73 4.21
C LYS A 484 7.32 15.26 4.41
N ALA A 485 6.47 15.21 3.40
CA ALA A 485 5.08 15.60 3.54
C ALA A 485 4.32 14.61 4.45
N ALA A 486 4.53 13.31 4.29
CA ALA A 486 3.98 12.29 5.17
C ALA A 486 4.45 12.47 6.63
N ALA A 487 5.73 12.75 6.85
CA ALA A 487 6.26 13.02 8.19
C ALA A 487 5.64 14.28 8.84
N ARG A 488 5.21 15.27 8.05
CA ARG A 488 4.45 16.42 8.58
C ARG A 488 3.04 16.02 9.00
N ILE A 489 2.38 15.07 8.33
CA ILE A 489 1.10 14.52 8.78
C ILE A 489 1.29 13.89 10.16
N VAL A 490 2.35 13.07 10.34
CA VAL A 490 2.70 12.47 11.64
C VAL A 490 2.88 13.53 12.71
N ALA A 491 3.71 14.55 12.44
CA ALA A 491 4.02 15.59 13.42
C ALA A 491 2.76 16.40 13.82
N SER A 492 1.94 16.81 12.85
CA SER A 492 0.70 17.53 13.12
C SER A 492 -0.34 16.63 13.80
N GLY A 493 -0.43 15.37 13.41
CA GLY A 493 -1.31 14.38 14.02
C GLY A 493 -0.95 14.13 15.47
N SER A 494 0.32 13.86 15.79
CA SER A 494 0.77 13.65 17.17
C SER A 494 0.51 14.87 18.05
N ALA A 495 0.63 16.09 17.52
CA ALA A 495 0.30 17.29 18.26
C ALA A 495 -1.21 17.40 18.52
N LEU A 496 -2.06 17.01 17.54
CA LEU A 496 -3.51 17.01 17.69
C LEU A 496 -3.96 15.95 18.70
N SER A 497 -3.46 14.72 18.59
CA SER A 497 -3.79 13.63 19.52
C SER A 497 -3.39 13.93 20.95
N SER A 498 -2.28 14.66 21.17
CA SER A 498 -1.82 15.02 22.51
C SER A 498 -2.77 15.96 23.26
N VAL A 499 -3.77 16.51 22.58
CA VAL A 499 -4.76 17.41 23.16
C VAL A 499 -6.20 16.88 23.10
N ILE A 500 -6.46 15.82 22.35
CA ILE A 500 -7.78 15.19 22.26
C ILE A 500 -7.84 14.03 23.27
N PRO A 501 -8.73 14.08 24.29
CA PRO A 501 -8.99 12.94 25.15
C PRO A 501 -9.54 11.77 24.32
N GLN A 502 -9.02 10.55 24.51
CA GLN A 502 -9.43 9.35 23.75
C GLN A 502 -9.15 9.47 22.25
N SER A 503 -7.90 9.76 21.90
CA SER A 503 -7.48 10.04 20.52
C SER A 503 -7.26 8.81 19.61
N ASP A 504 -7.52 7.58 20.07
CA ASP A 504 -7.16 6.36 19.33
C ASP A 504 -7.74 6.32 17.91
N GLU A 505 -9.03 6.68 17.73
CA GLU A 505 -9.64 6.71 16.39
C GLU A 505 -9.01 7.79 15.48
N VAL A 506 -8.67 8.93 16.04
CA VAL A 506 -8.00 10.03 15.32
C VAL A 506 -6.60 9.61 14.91
N ASP A 507 -5.87 8.98 15.81
CA ASP A 507 -4.52 8.48 15.56
C ASP A 507 -4.52 7.39 14.49
N ASP A 508 -5.48 6.47 14.52
CA ASP A 508 -5.61 5.40 13.53
C ASP A 508 -5.96 5.96 12.14
N ALA A 509 -6.86 6.96 12.09
CA ALA A 509 -7.21 7.62 10.84
C ALA A 509 -6.02 8.38 10.23
N LEU A 510 -5.25 9.11 11.06
CA LEU A 510 -4.03 9.79 10.63
C LEU A 510 -2.94 8.82 10.20
N ALA A 511 -2.78 7.70 10.91
CA ALA A 511 -1.84 6.65 10.55
C ALA A 511 -2.18 6.03 9.18
N GLN A 512 -3.47 5.78 8.93
CA GLN A 512 -3.94 5.32 7.61
C GLN A 512 -3.70 6.36 6.50
N ASP A 513 -3.86 7.66 6.79
CA ASP A 513 -3.57 8.71 5.82
C ASP A 513 -2.08 8.75 5.48
N VAL A 514 -1.20 8.62 6.49
CA VAL A 514 0.25 8.49 6.29
C VAL A 514 0.58 7.27 5.44
N ALA A 515 0.06 6.10 5.82
CA ALA A 515 0.33 4.84 5.11
C ALA A 515 -0.16 4.90 3.65
N SER A 516 -1.35 5.48 3.41
CA SER A 516 -1.93 5.59 2.07
C SER A 516 -1.12 6.45 1.10
N VAL A 517 -0.39 7.45 1.58
CA VAL A 517 0.49 8.27 0.73
C VAL A 517 1.90 7.69 0.59
N LEU A 518 2.21 6.63 1.33
CA LEU A 518 3.48 5.90 1.27
C LEU A 518 3.37 4.60 0.46
N GLY A 519 2.19 4.24 -0.03
CA GLY A 519 1.96 3.05 -0.83
C GLY A 519 2.79 3.03 -2.12
N ILE A 520 3.35 1.86 -2.46
CA ILE A 520 4.22 1.66 -3.63
C ILE A 520 3.56 2.05 -4.96
N ARG A 521 2.24 2.02 -5.03
CA ARG A 521 1.44 2.40 -6.22
C ARG A 521 1.67 3.84 -6.68
N TRP A 522 2.13 4.73 -5.79
CA TRP A 522 2.44 6.11 -6.14
C TRP A 522 3.69 6.28 -6.99
N ARG A 523 4.49 5.22 -7.15
CA ARG A 523 5.62 5.20 -8.10
C ARG A 523 5.19 5.43 -9.55
N GLU A 524 3.99 4.99 -9.92
CA GLU A 524 3.40 5.22 -11.24
C GLU A 524 2.93 6.66 -11.45
N SER A 525 2.67 7.39 -10.36
CA SER A 525 2.15 8.77 -10.39
C SER A 525 2.82 9.63 -9.31
N PRO A 526 4.15 9.81 -9.34
CA PRO A 526 4.90 10.40 -8.22
C PRO A 526 4.54 11.87 -7.96
N GLY A 527 4.17 12.61 -9.00
CA GLY A 527 3.71 14.00 -8.88
C GLY A 527 2.39 14.10 -8.10
N THR A 528 1.43 13.24 -8.44
CA THR A 528 0.11 13.17 -7.78
C THR A 528 0.25 12.72 -6.33
N GLY A 529 1.01 11.66 -6.06
CA GLY A 529 1.25 11.18 -4.69
C GLY A 529 1.87 12.25 -3.79
N THR A 530 2.89 12.96 -4.31
CA THR A 530 3.51 14.08 -3.58
C THR A 530 2.54 15.24 -3.33
N ALA A 531 1.66 15.57 -4.28
CA ALA A 531 0.69 16.64 -4.13
C ALA A 531 -0.39 16.29 -3.08
N ILE A 532 -0.89 15.04 -3.09
CA ILE A 532 -1.84 14.54 -2.10
C ILE A 532 -1.21 14.56 -0.70
N ALA A 533 0.02 14.03 -0.55
CA ALA A 533 0.71 14.04 0.72
C ALA A 533 0.89 15.46 1.29
N LYS A 534 1.23 16.43 0.43
CA LYS A 534 1.34 17.85 0.83
C LYS A 534 0.00 18.43 1.27
N LYS A 535 -1.07 18.09 0.58
CA LYS A 535 -2.40 18.59 0.92
C LYS A 535 -2.87 18.03 2.26
N LEU A 536 -2.79 16.73 2.48
CA LEU A 536 -3.13 16.10 3.76
C LEU A 536 -2.29 16.67 4.92
N ALA A 537 -0.99 16.91 4.69
CA ALA A 537 -0.15 17.59 5.68
C ALA A 537 -0.62 19.02 5.98
N GLY A 538 -1.10 19.72 4.96
CA GLY A 538 -1.69 21.06 5.11
C GLY A 538 -2.99 21.05 5.91
N GLU A 539 -3.85 20.06 5.68
CA GLU A 539 -5.11 19.87 6.39
C GLU A 539 -4.90 19.51 7.87
N ALA A 540 -4.03 18.54 8.16
CA ALA A 540 -3.66 18.19 9.53
C ALA A 540 -3.08 19.40 10.29
N GLY A 541 -2.25 20.21 9.64
CA GLY A 541 -1.75 21.46 10.21
C GLY A 541 -2.84 22.53 10.35
N ALA A 542 -3.86 22.54 9.49
CA ALA A 542 -4.98 23.47 9.57
C ALA A 542 -5.88 23.15 10.78
N GLU A 543 -6.12 21.89 11.09
CA GLU A 543 -6.86 21.49 12.30
C GLU A 543 -6.18 22.02 13.57
N LEU A 544 -4.87 21.88 13.70
CA LEU A 544 -4.13 22.43 14.83
C LEU A 544 -4.28 23.97 14.94
N ARG A 545 -4.34 24.68 13.82
CA ARG A 545 -4.51 26.15 13.83
C ARG A 545 -5.91 26.60 14.26
N LYS A 546 -6.88 25.72 14.33
CA LYS A 546 -8.20 26.01 14.90
C LYS A 546 -8.18 26.12 16.43
N ILE A 547 -7.12 25.63 17.08
CA ILE A 547 -6.91 25.80 18.51
C ILE A 547 -6.06 27.06 18.69
N THR A 548 -6.67 28.09 19.22
CA THR A 548 -6.01 29.41 19.36
C THR A 548 -6.01 29.91 20.80
N ILE A 549 -4.95 30.65 21.16
CA ILE A 549 -4.83 31.34 22.44
C ILE A 549 -4.73 32.84 22.16
N LYS A 550 -5.48 33.63 22.92
CA LYS A 550 -5.44 35.09 22.87
C LYS A 550 -5.20 35.68 24.25
N ALA A 551 -4.29 36.63 24.32
CA ALA A 551 -4.02 37.44 25.48
C ALA A 551 -4.38 38.91 25.16
N PRO A 552 -4.66 39.75 26.18
CA PRO A 552 -4.84 41.19 25.98
C PRO A 552 -3.52 41.82 25.53
N SER A 553 -3.56 42.86 24.70
CA SER A 553 -2.36 43.54 24.19
C SER A 553 -1.50 44.20 25.31
N SER A 554 -2.12 44.58 26.41
CA SER A 554 -1.44 45.07 27.60
C SER A 554 -2.30 44.88 28.84
N VAL A 555 -1.64 44.67 29.97
CA VAL A 555 -2.27 44.51 31.29
C VAL A 555 -1.63 45.53 32.29
N THR A 556 -2.45 46.26 33.01
CA THR A 556 -1.99 47.08 34.11
C THR A 556 -2.55 46.54 35.42
N LEU A 557 -1.68 46.01 36.25
CA LEU A 557 -2.04 45.51 37.59
C LEU A 557 -2.12 46.66 38.58
N SER A 558 -3.05 46.61 39.50
CA SER A 558 -3.20 47.63 40.55
C SER A 558 -2.10 47.55 41.61
N SER A 559 -1.36 46.42 41.66
CA SER A 559 -0.20 46.23 42.56
C SER A 559 0.85 45.35 41.83
N SER A 560 1.92 44.90 42.53
CA SER A 560 2.87 43.93 42.00
C SER A 560 2.25 42.54 41.75
N LYS A 561 1.11 42.25 42.40
CA LYS A 561 0.35 41.00 42.22
C LYS A 561 -0.99 41.32 41.60
N GLY A 562 -1.44 40.41 40.73
CA GLY A 562 -2.76 40.53 40.12
C GLY A 562 -2.97 39.44 39.07
N GLY A 563 -4.18 39.39 38.53
CA GLY A 563 -4.56 38.45 37.47
C GLY A 563 -4.79 39.15 36.14
N PHE A 564 -4.58 38.42 35.05
CA PHE A 564 -4.93 38.84 33.72
C PHE A 564 -5.70 37.72 32.97
N PRO A 565 -6.67 38.08 32.12
CA PRO A 565 -7.42 37.10 31.39
C PRO A 565 -6.65 36.60 30.16
N ILE A 566 -6.75 35.31 29.89
CA ILE A 566 -6.39 34.71 28.61
C ILE A 566 -7.60 33.91 28.08
N THR A 567 -7.76 33.87 26.79
CA THR A 567 -8.87 33.15 26.13
C THR A 567 -8.33 32.10 25.20
N ILE A 568 -8.74 30.87 25.44
CA ILE A 568 -8.48 29.73 24.53
C ILE A 568 -9.76 29.49 23.75
N ARG A 569 -9.62 29.27 22.43
CA ARG A 569 -10.72 28.95 21.56
C ARG A 569 -10.43 27.63 20.87
N ASN A 570 -11.37 26.72 20.93
CA ASN A 570 -11.38 25.45 20.23
C ASN A 570 -12.39 25.50 19.09
N ASP A 571 -11.93 25.73 17.88
CA ASP A 571 -12.78 25.68 16.67
C ASP A 571 -12.68 24.31 15.94
N THR A 572 -12.13 23.28 16.60
CA THR A 572 -12.15 21.90 16.09
C THR A 572 -13.51 21.26 16.34
N GLY A 573 -13.76 20.12 15.68
CA GLY A 573 -14.97 19.32 15.89
C GLY A 573 -14.94 18.47 17.17
N GLU A 574 -13.81 18.43 17.91
CA GLU A 574 -13.57 17.55 19.05
C GLU A 574 -13.32 18.38 20.33
N ALA A 575 -13.64 17.79 21.49
CA ALA A 575 -13.23 18.36 22.75
C ALA A 575 -11.71 18.22 22.94
N ILE A 576 -11.07 19.25 23.49
CA ILE A 576 -9.62 19.27 23.72
C ILE A 576 -9.30 19.45 25.19
N ARG A 577 -8.12 18.96 25.60
CA ARG A 577 -7.52 19.17 26.92
C ARG A 577 -6.16 19.85 26.78
N VAL A 578 -6.05 21.11 27.19
CA VAL A 578 -4.85 21.92 26.97
C VAL A 578 -4.50 22.72 28.25
N GLY A 579 -3.19 22.82 28.51
CA GLY A 579 -2.62 23.73 29.48
C GLY A 579 -2.09 24.99 28.81
N VAL A 580 -1.57 25.93 29.64
CA VAL A 580 -0.89 27.13 29.16
C VAL A 580 0.42 27.30 29.88
N THR A 581 1.48 27.65 29.16
CA THR A 581 2.79 28.07 29.69
C THR A 581 3.13 29.46 29.18
N PHE A 582 4.01 30.14 29.89
CA PHE A 582 4.36 31.54 29.62
C PHE A 582 5.87 31.70 29.50
N ASP A 583 6.29 32.33 28.41
CA ASP A 583 7.64 32.81 28.26
C ASP A 583 7.68 34.28 28.68
N SER A 584 8.64 34.63 29.55
CA SER A 584 8.87 36.01 30.01
C SER A 584 10.14 36.57 29.38
N SER A 585 10.08 37.83 28.94
CA SER A 585 11.29 38.59 28.53
C SER A 585 12.30 38.76 29.64
N ASN A 586 11.89 38.51 30.87
CA ASN A 586 12.75 38.56 32.06
C ASN A 586 12.92 37.16 32.67
N PRO A 587 14.13 36.57 32.63
CA PRO A 587 14.38 35.22 33.14
C PRO A 587 14.17 35.08 34.66
N ALA A 588 14.18 36.17 35.41
CA ALA A 588 13.97 36.16 36.87
C ALA A 588 12.47 36.08 37.25
N LEU A 589 11.57 36.18 36.26
CA LEU A 589 10.12 36.12 36.50
C LEU A 589 9.56 34.82 35.98
N THR A 590 9.00 34.02 36.86
CA THR A 590 8.29 32.79 36.51
C THR A 590 6.79 33.01 36.65
N VAL A 591 6.04 32.80 35.62
CA VAL A 591 4.57 32.73 35.63
C VAL A 591 4.17 31.28 35.83
N PRO A 592 3.30 30.93 36.77
CA PRO A 592 2.86 29.56 36.95
C PRO A 592 2.15 29.01 35.69
N ASP A 593 2.48 27.78 35.31
CA ASP A 593 1.76 27.08 34.25
C ASP A 593 0.29 26.85 34.65
N VAL A 594 -0.59 27.01 33.70
CA VAL A 594 -2.01 26.65 33.88
C VAL A 594 -2.15 25.14 33.67
N LYS A 595 -2.72 24.44 34.63
CA LYS A 595 -3.01 23.01 34.53
C LYS A 595 -3.95 22.75 33.35
N PRO A 596 -3.85 21.56 32.71
CA PRO A 596 -4.73 21.22 31.62
C PRO A 596 -6.23 21.33 31.98
N ILE A 597 -6.98 21.98 31.11
CA ILE A 597 -8.43 22.21 31.20
C ILE A 597 -9.13 21.61 29.98
N ASP A 598 -10.35 21.14 30.15
CA ASP A 598 -11.20 20.63 29.07
C ASP A 598 -11.96 21.78 28.41
N ILE A 599 -11.96 21.82 27.08
CA ILE A 599 -12.67 22.81 26.26
C ILE A 599 -13.45 22.06 25.20
N GLY A 600 -14.76 22.13 25.20
CA GLY A 600 -15.65 21.46 24.26
C GLY A 600 -15.43 21.90 22.81
N ALA A 601 -15.95 21.12 21.87
CA ALA A 601 -15.93 21.43 20.45
C ALA A 601 -16.65 22.76 20.17
N GLY A 602 -16.01 23.68 19.43
CA GLY A 602 -16.55 25.01 19.15
C GLY A 602 -16.59 25.99 20.33
N GLU A 603 -16.09 25.59 21.50
CA GLU A 603 -16.14 26.39 22.72
C GLU A 603 -15.00 27.40 22.83
N ARG A 604 -15.28 28.43 23.65
CA ARG A 604 -14.32 29.46 24.10
C ARG A 604 -14.24 29.43 25.61
N HIS A 605 -13.04 29.29 26.14
CA HIS A 605 -12.80 29.32 27.58
C HIS A 605 -11.88 30.47 27.93
N THR A 606 -12.33 31.33 28.87
CA THR A 606 -11.53 32.43 29.40
C THR A 606 -11.17 32.14 30.83
N LEU A 607 -9.88 32.21 31.17
CA LEU A 607 -9.35 31.97 32.50
C LEU A 607 -8.51 33.16 32.94
N THR A 608 -8.43 33.36 34.24
CA THR A 608 -7.58 34.39 34.84
C THR A 608 -6.29 33.76 35.34
N VAL A 609 -5.15 34.28 34.91
CA VAL A 609 -3.82 33.82 35.32
C VAL A 609 -3.24 34.81 36.31
N ASP A 610 -2.86 34.35 37.52
CA ASP A 610 -2.24 35.16 38.55
C ASP A 610 -0.74 35.30 38.29
N ILE A 611 -0.24 36.52 38.48
CA ILE A 611 1.17 36.85 38.32
C ILE A 611 1.65 37.70 39.46
N ASP A 612 2.90 37.50 39.88
CA ASP A 612 3.62 38.36 40.83
C ASP A 612 4.86 38.96 40.13
N LEU A 613 4.79 40.23 39.81
CA LEU A 613 5.91 40.98 39.22
C LEU A 613 7.05 41.25 40.19
N GLY A 614 6.86 41.02 41.50
CA GLY A 614 7.85 41.28 42.55
C GLY A 614 8.30 42.75 42.57
N ARG A 615 9.60 42.97 42.38
CA ARG A 615 10.19 44.33 42.34
C ARG A 615 10.18 44.96 40.96
N GLN A 616 9.64 44.28 39.97
CA GLN A 616 9.65 44.71 38.57
C GLN A 616 8.43 45.56 38.25
N ASN A 617 8.61 46.56 37.40
CA ASN A 617 7.52 47.45 37.02
C ASN A 617 6.80 47.02 35.75
N ALA A 618 7.48 46.28 34.87
CA ALA A 618 6.91 45.80 33.62
C ALA A 618 7.70 44.61 33.08
N THR A 619 7.02 43.71 32.35
CA THR A 619 7.61 42.59 31.58
C THR A 619 6.75 42.32 30.36
N SER A 620 7.36 41.74 29.31
CA SER A 620 6.62 41.18 28.17
C SER A 620 6.46 39.70 28.37
N LEU A 621 5.26 39.19 28.16
CA LEU A 621 4.91 37.78 28.25
C LEU A 621 4.42 37.26 26.89
N THR A 622 4.71 36.00 26.58
CA THR A 622 4.13 35.28 25.48
C THR A 622 3.46 34.00 26.02
N ALA A 623 2.18 33.81 25.74
CA ALA A 623 1.46 32.65 26.21
C ALA A 623 1.47 31.56 25.11
N HIS A 624 1.76 30.34 25.51
CA HIS A 624 1.79 29.14 24.63
C HIS A 624 0.80 28.12 25.15
N LEU A 625 0.12 27.44 24.21
CA LEU A 625 -0.65 26.25 24.55
C LEU A 625 0.30 25.08 24.81
N LYS A 626 -0.06 24.27 25.78
CA LYS A 626 0.69 23.10 26.20
C LYS A 626 -0.21 21.87 26.19
N SER A 627 0.27 20.79 25.57
CA SER A 627 -0.42 19.51 25.56
C SER A 627 -0.34 18.82 26.94
N THR A 628 -1.07 17.72 27.09
CA THR A 628 -1.08 16.94 28.35
C THR A 628 0.27 16.28 28.63
N ASP A 629 1.06 15.99 27.60
CA ASP A 629 2.43 15.43 27.69
C ASP A 629 3.51 16.54 27.80
N GLY A 630 3.09 17.77 27.91
CA GLY A 630 3.98 18.91 28.23
C GLY A 630 4.62 19.59 27.04
N LYS A 631 4.26 19.22 25.79
CA LYS A 631 4.80 19.86 24.56
C LYS A 631 4.03 21.13 24.22
N THR A 632 4.71 22.13 23.69
CA THR A 632 4.09 23.33 23.14
C THR A 632 3.39 22.98 21.79
N ILE A 633 2.16 23.47 21.64
CA ILE A 633 1.32 23.23 20.47
C ILE A 633 0.79 24.53 19.88
N GLY A 634 0.47 24.52 18.60
CA GLY A 634 -0.15 25.64 17.89
C GLY A 634 0.75 26.88 17.80
N GLN A 635 0.12 28.02 17.57
CA GLN A 635 0.81 29.32 17.55
C GLN A 635 0.67 30.01 18.93
N PRO A 636 1.72 30.67 19.40
CA PRO A 636 1.65 31.45 20.62
C PRO A 636 0.67 32.62 20.46
N ALA A 637 0.19 33.13 21.60
CA ALA A 637 -0.47 34.43 21.62
C ALA A 637 0.53 35.52 21.24
N ASP A 638 0.04 36.65 20.73
CA ASP A 638 0.89 37.80 20.49
C ASP A 638 1.53 38.24 21.85
N PRO A 639 2.81 38.66 21.84
CA PRO A 639 3.48 39.15 23.03
C PRO A 639 2.72 40.33 23.61
N PHE A 640 2.50 40.31 24.91
CA PHE A 640 1.77 41.37 25.63
C PHE A 640 2.55 41.88 26.84
N ASN A 641 2.37 43.16 27.15
CA ASN A 641 3.07 43.83 28.26
C ASN A 641 2.22 43.79 29.53
N VAL A 642 2.82 43.33 30.63
CA VAL A 642 2.22 43.39 31.97
C VAL A 642 3.03 44.37 32.77
N ARG A 643 2.37 45.36 33.37
CA ARG A 643 2.98 46.40 34.24
C ARG A 643 2.21 46.57 35.51
N SER A 644 2.93 46.89 36.60
CA SER A 644 2.32 47.27 37.85
C SER A 644 2.06 48.79 37.87
N SER A 645 0.90 49.20 38.35
CA SER A 645 0.57 50.59 38.60
C SER A 645 1.03 50.98 40.02
N LYS A 646 1.77 52.10 40.14
CA LYS A 646 2.11 52.68 41.46
C LYS A 646 0.97 53.53 42.08
N ILE A 647 -0.26 53.34 41.51
CA ILE A 647 -1.44 54.10 41.97
C ILE A 647 -1.68 53.91 43.48
N GLY A 648 -1.42 52.74 44.01
CA GLY A 648 -1.53 52.46 45.43
C GLY A 648 -0.65 53.41 46.32
N VAL A 649 0.61 53.65 45.89
CA VAL A 649 1.51 54.53 46.61
C VAL A 649 1.04 55.97 46.52
N VAL A 650 0.57 56.43 45.37
CA VAL A 650 0.04 57.77 45.15
C VAL A 650 -1.25 57.95 45.96
N LEU A 651 -2.11 56.95 46.05
CA LEU A 651 -3.32 56.99 46.88
C LEU A 651 -3.00 57.05 48.37
N TRP A 652 -2.02 56.26 48.84
CA TRP A 652 -1.56 56.34 50.23
C TRP A 652 -0.90 57.65 50.56
N VAL A 653 -0.11 58.25 49.68
CA VAL A 653 0.47 59.56 49.80
C VAL A 653 -0.62 60.62 49.77
N ALA A 654 -1.58 60.57 48.92
CA ALA A 654 -2.73 61.47 48.86
C ALA A 654 -3.61 61.33 50.10
N MET A 655 -3.88 60.11 50.59
CA MET A 655 -4.59 59.89 51.87
C MET A 655 -3.78 60.42 53.10
N GLY A 656 -2.47 60.19 53.10
CA GLY A 656 -1.57 60.69 54.10
C GLY A 656 -1.57 62.22 54.12
N LEU A 657 -1.48 62.88 52.98
CA LEU A 657 -1.61 64.31 52.79
C LEU A 657 -2.99 64.82 53.21
N ALA A 658 -4.05 64.18 52.89
CA ALA A 658 -5.41 64.50 53.29
C ALA A 658 -5.56 64.38 54.83
N ALA A 659 -5.05 63.31 55.41
CA ALA A 659 -5.02 63.14 56.89
C ALA A 659 -4.19 64.23 57.60
N LEU A 660 -3.03 64.57 57.02
CA LEU A 660 -2.21 65.67 57.51
C LEU A 660 -2.92 67.03 57.45
N LEU A 661 -3.64 67.29 56.31
CA LEU A 661 -4.45 68.49 56.14
C LEU A 661 -5.61 68.58 57.17
N VAL A 662 -6.28 67.45 57.41
CA VAL A 662 -7.33 67.33 58.44
C VAL A 662 -6.75 67.56 59.83
N LEU A 663 -5.60 66.97 60.13
CA LEU A 663 -4.90 67.18 61.38
C LEU A 663 -4.49 68.63 61.57
N ALA A 664 -3.90 69.27 60.53
CA ALA A 664 -3.56 70.69 60.51
C ALA A 664 -4.79 71.62 60.75
N ALA A 665 -5.92 71.26 60.08
CA ALA A 665 -7.19 71.97 60.25
C ALA A 665 -7.73 71.83 61.69
N LEU A 666 -7.63 70.64 62.28
CA LEU A 666 -8.01 70.39 63.69
C LEU A 666 -7.10 71.17 64.63
N VAL A 667 -5.80 71.15 64.47
CA VAL A 667 -4.85 71.92 65.26
C VAL A 667 -5.12 73.41 65.12
N ARG A 668 -5.39 73.90 63.93
CA ARG A 668 -5.75 75.30 63.69
C ARG A 668 -7.12 75.67 64.30
N ARG A 669 -8.06 74.74 64.35
CA ARG A 669 -9.37 74.92 65.02
C ARG A 669 -9.21 74.96 66.54
N PHE A 670 -8.36 74.12 67.14
CA PHE A 670 -8.06 74.08 68.55
C PHE A 670 -7.25 75.32 69.00
N SER A 671 -6.28 75.76 68.15
CA SER A 671 -5.51 76.97 68.46
C SER A 671 -6.36 78.26 68.40
N ARG A 672 -7.38 78.30 67.47
CA ARG A 672 -8.35 79.40 67.40
C ARG A 672 -9.32 79.43 68.61
N ARG A 673 -9.65 78.24 69.16
CA ARG A 673 -10.43 78.17 70.42
C ARG A 673 -9.65 78.64 71.62
N ARG A 674 -8.33 78.35 71.75
CA ARG A 674 -7.47 78.83 72.84
C ARG A 674 -7.21 80.33 72.77
N ARG A 675 -7.27 80.99 71.65
CA ARG A 675 -7.16 82.47 71.55
C ARG A 675 -8.46 83.17 71.89
N ARG A 676 -9.65 82.56 71.81
CA ARG A 676 -10.94 83.17 72.22
C ARG A 676 -11.17 83.09 73.72
N THR A 677 -10.48 82.28 74.49
CA THR A 677 -10.56 82.16 75.92
C THR A 677 -9.58 83.08 76.67
N ARG A 678 -8.66 83.82 75.99
CA ARG A 678 -7.72 84.78 76.57
C ARG A 678 -8.13 86.26 76.45
N VAL A 679 -9.28 86.55 75.83
CA VAL A 679 -9.76 87.99 75.67
C VAL A 679 -10.95 88.29 76.54
N ALA A 680 -11.33 87.45 77.55
CA ALA A 680 -12.49 87.64 78.43
C ALA A 680 -12.11 87.81 79.90
N SER A 681 -10.87 88.32 80.30
CA SER A 681 -10.52 88.64 81.66
C SER A 681 -9.65 89.87 81.71
N GLU A 682 -10.21 91.07 81.43
CA GLU A 682 -9.72 92.39 81.87
C GLU A 682 -10.81 93.42 81.55
N ARG A 683 -11.61 93.72 82.62
CA ARG A 683 -12.27 94.99 82.76
C ARG A 683 -12.09 95.38 84.26
N PRO A 684 -11.43 96.49 84.51
CA PRO A 684 -11.44 97.06 85.82
C PRO A 684 -12.75 97.84 86.03
N ALA A 685 -13.18 97.85 87.26
CA ALA A 685 -14.17 98.79 87.87
C ALA A 685 -13.55 100.16 88.01
N ASP A 686 -14.32 101.09 87.71
CA ASP A 686 -14.34 102.38 88.48
C ASP A 686 -15.55 103.21 88.01
N ASP A 687 -16.30 103.50 88.84
CA ASP A 687 -16.73 104.55 89.68
C ASP A 687 -17.38 105.75 89.01
N ASP A 688 -18.47 106.14 89.65
CA ASP A 688 -19.05 107.43 90.01
C ASP A 688 -20.00 108.09 89.01
N ASP A 689 -21.11 108.43 89.69
CA ASP A 689 -22.22 109.31 89.64
C ASP A 689 -23.39 109.03 88.75
#